data_3ad57786071eb5c7c47d6efcfc521433
#
_entry.id   3ad57786071eb5c7c47d6efcfc521433
#
_cell.length_a   1.000
_cell.length_b   1.000
_cell.length_c   1.000
_cell.angle_alpha   90.00
_cell.angle_beta   90.00
_cell.angle_gamma   90.00
#
_symmetry.space_group_name_H-M   'P 1'
#
loop_
_entity.id
_entity.type
_entity.pdbx_description
1 polymer ?
#
loop_
_entity_poly.entity_id
_entity_poly.type
_entity_poly.pdbx_seq_one_letter_code
_entity_poly.pdbx_strand_id
1 'polypeptide(L)'
;MEEKYGKTAQEILSCVGGEGNIVSAAHCATRLRLVLKDDSKVDLEALEQIELVKGNFNNGGQFQIILGTGIVNKVYAEFIAIAHITEMTKEELKQQAAKKMNPVQKLLKTLADVFVPILPALVASGLLMGINNILTAQGMFVPGKSLVEAFPAIKDIAEMVNLFSNAGFTFLPVLIGFSAAKIFGATPILGAVIGAIMIHPDLMNGYGYGQALLDGTVPYWHIFGFSVAKVGYQGTVLPVIASAFCLAVIEKRLRKVVPAMLDNIVTPLLSVLLAGALTFLFIGPVMRGVGDMMTNAVMWLFFDLGALGGLIYGVTYPLLVITGMHHSLVTAETQILANIGTLGGSPTFAVVAAANCAQGAAALAVMCRSKNDPKMRSMASASGISSMLGITEPAIFGVNLKLRYPFYGALIGGGIGAAYATIMHVLSVSQGPCGVIGVICIRPDCMVQFMVSMVIAILSAFGATMFLGKVVGQKEKETGSKAAPEAEHKPAVHIETEPGCVYAPVQGRAIPHTEIKDATFAAGVVGEGVGIIPAKGEVVAPFDGQISMFFDTKHAIGLVSDDGVEILIHVGVNTVELQGKHFTPLKQSGDKVKAGDRLLEFDMDAIKAAGYDVTTAVLVPAPKRVQVVKTGDVEQLDKILTTS
;
A
#
# COMPACT_ATOMS: atom_id res chain seq x y z
N MET A 1 15.25 10.22 -23.03
CA MET A 1 14.57 10.20 -21.71
C MET A 1 13.07 10.49 -21.82
N GLU A 2 12.63 11.43 -22.64
CA GLU A 2 11.20 11.70 -22.87
C GLU A 2 10.51 10.53 -23.58
N GLU A 3 11.17 9.91 -24.53
CA GLU A 3 10.69 8.75 -25.27
C GLU A 3 10.38 7.52 -24.39
N LYS A 4 11.15 7.31 -23.31
CA LYS A 4 10.92 6.25 -22.33
C LYS A 4 9.61 6.42 -21.55
N TYR A 5 9.23 7.67 -21.23
CA TYR A 5 7.98 7.94 -20.52
C TYR A 5 6.78 7.81 -21.44
N GLY A 6 6.90 8.20 -22.72
CA GLY A 6 5.88 8.00 -23.74
C GLY A 6 5.62 6.52 -24.00
N LYS A 7 6.67 5.71 -24.15
CA LYS A 7 6.58 4.25 -24.28
C LYS A 7 5.87 3.62 -23.07
N THR A 8 6.29 3.96 -21.85
CA THR A 8 5.64 3.48 -20.63
C THR A 8 4.16 3.88 -20.54
N ALA A 9 3.82 5.10 -20.95
CA ALA A 9 2.44 5.56 -21.00
C ALA A 9 1.60 4.75 -21.98
N GLN A 10 2.15 4.41 -23.12
CA GLN A 10 1.48 3.61 -24.17
C GLN A 10 1.30 2.15 -23.76
N GLU A 11 2.31 1.56 -23.11
CA GLU A 11 2.23 0.22 -22.52
C GLU A 11 1.17 0.16 -21.43
N ILE A 12 1.15 1.12 -20.50
CA ILE A 12 0.11 1.23 -19.48
C ILE A 12 -1.26 1.34 -20.13
N LEU A 13 -1.42 2.18 -21.16
CA LEU A 13 -2.69 2.37 -21.87
C LEU A 13 -3.21 1.06 -22.48
N SER A 14 -2.33 0.27 -23.10
CA SER A 14 -2.70 -1.02 -23.66
C SER A 14 -3.10 -2.02 -22.57
N CYS A 15 -2.33 -2.11 -21.48
CA CYS A 15 -2.60 -3.03 -20.37
C CYS A 15 -3.91 -2.72 -19.60
N VAL A 16 -4.35 -1.47 -19.58
CA VAL A 16 -5.61 -1.11 -18.89
C VAL A 16 -6.84 -1.22 -19.79
N GLY A 17 -6.71 -1.83 -20.97
CA GLY A 17 -7.81 -2.07 -21.92
C GLY A 17 -8.05 -0.93 -22.92
N GLY A 18 -7.03 -0.10 -23.17
CA GLY A 18 -7.02 0.97 -24.15
C GLY A 18 -7.83 2.21 -23.75
N GLU A 19 -7.80 3.24 -24.60
CA GLU A 19 -8.48 4.53 -24.40
C GLU A 19 -9.98 4.35 -24.09
N GLY A 20 -10.66 3.45 -24.79
CA GLY A 20 -12.08 3.19 -24.63
C GLY A 20 -12.49 2.68 -23.25
N ASN A 21 -11.56 2.12 -22.47
CA ASN A 21 -11.80 1.61 -21.11
C ASN A 21 -11.54 2.66 -20.01
N ILE A 22 -10.85 3.76 -20.34
CA ILE A 22 -10.55 4.80 -19.36
C ILE A 22 -11.70 5.80 -19.27
N VAL A 23 -12.15 6.05 -18.06
CA VAL A 23 -13.15 7.08 -17.76
C VAL A 23 -12.44 8.39 -17.39
N SER A 24 -11.37 8.29 -16.60
CA SER A 24 -10.59 9.45 -16.16
C SER A 24 -9.24 9.03 -15.58
N ALA A 25 -8.30 9.96 -15.57
CA ALA A 25 -6.96 9.78 -15.04
C ALA A 25 -6.54 10.97 -14.17
N ALA A 26 -5.77 10.70 -13.13
CA ALA A 26 -5.06 11.69 -12.31
C ALA A 26 -3.78 11.07 -11.75
N HIS A 27 -2.92 11.86 -11.13
CA HIS A 27 -1.74 11.34 -10.44
C HIS A 27 -1.55 11.96 -9.05
N CYS A 28 -0.77 11.32 -8.21
CA CYS A 28 -0.22 11.89 -6.98
C CYS A 28 1.31 11.87 -7.05
N ALA A 29 1.99 12.16 -5.95
CA ALA A 29 3.45 12.22 -5.91
C ALA A 29 4.16 10.95 -6.44
N THR A 30 3.52 9.77 -6.35
CA THR A 30 4.13 8.48 -6.67
C THR A 30 3.27 7.55 -7.53
N ARG A 31 1.98 7.88 -7.78
CA ARG A 31 1.02 6.95 -8.39
C ARG A 31 0.21 7.60 -9.49
N LEU A 32 0.06 6.89 -10.60
CA LEU A 32 -0.97 7.13 -11.61
C LEU A 32 -2.29 6.51 -11.11
N ARG A 33 -3.39 7.23 -11.21
CA ARG A 33 -4.72 6.83 -10.75
C ARG A 33 -5.70 6.88 -11.90
N LEU A 34 -6.33 5.77 -12.18
CA LEU A 34 -7.28 5.62 -13.28
C LEU A 34 -8.65 5.23 -12.73
N VAL A 35 -9.71 5.73 -13.34
CA VAL A 35 -11.06 5.16 -13.22
C VAL A 35 -11.34 4.46 -14.54
N LEU A 36 -11.55 3.16 -14.49
CA LEU A 36 -11.78 2.32 -15.65
C LEU A 36 -13.29 2.02 -15.77
N LYS A 37 -13.78 1.81 -16.99
CA LYS A 37 -15.16 1.35 -17.23
C LYS A 37 -15.35 -0.08 -16.76
N ASP A 38 -14.35 -0.90 -17.04
CA ASP A 38 -14.35 -2.34 -16.77
C ASP A 38 -12.97 -2.78 -16.30
N ASP A 39 -12.85 -3.09 -15.02
CA ASP A 39 -11.60 -3.50 -14.39
C ASP A 39 -11.15 -4.91 -14.83
N SER A 40 -12.06 -5.74 -15.40
CA SER A 40 -11.72 -7.07 -15.89
C SER A 40 -10.87 -7.08 -17.16
N LYS A 41 -10.80 -5.92 -17.84
CA LYS A 41 -9.99 -5.74 -19.05
C LYS A 41 -8.54 -5.39 -18.75
N VAL A 42 -8.18 -5.27 -17.47
CA VAL A 42 -6.80 -4.95 -17.09
C VAL A 42 -5.96 -6.21 -17.13
N ASP A 43 -4.92 -6.18 -17.94
CA ASP A 43 -3.87 -7.21 -17.93
C ASP A 43 -2.86 -6.88 -16.83
N LEU A 44 -3.09 -7.49 -15.64
CA LEU A 44 -2.25 -7.27 -14.46
C LEU A 44 -0.84 -7.82 -14.64
N GLU A 45 -0.70 -8.93 -15.37
CA GLU A 45 0.59 -9.58 -15.59
C GLU A 45 1.46 -8.72 -16.53
N ALA A 46 0.90 -8.23 -17.61
CA ALA A 46 1.60 -7.32 -18.53
C ALA A 46 1.95 -5.98 -17.85
N LEU A 47 1.04 -5.45 -17.01
CA LEU A 47 1.26 -4.18 -16.31
C LEU A 47 2.42 -4.26 -15.30
N GLU A 48 2.58 -5.39 -14.60
CA GLU A 48 3.67 -5.60 -13.64
C GLU A 48 5.04 -5.75 -14.31
N GLN A 49 5.07 -6.04 -15.60
CA GLN A 49 6.29 -6.17 -16.38
C GLN A 49 6.81 -4.85 -16.95
N ILE A 50 6.02 -3.78 -16.92
CA ILE A 50 6.46 -2.47 -17.36
C ILE A 50 7.56 -1.95 -16.43
N GLU A 51 8.73 -1.65 -16.97
CA GLU A 51 9.96 -1.32 -16.23
C GLU A 51 9.77 -0.26 -15.14
N LEU A 52 8.96 0.77 -15.43
CA LEU A 52 8.72 1.88 -14.49
C LEU A 52 7.56 1.62 -13.53
N VAL A 53 6.78 0.54 -13.71
CA VAL A 53 5.71 0.15 -12.81
C VAL A 53 6.29 -0.66 -11.65
N LYS A 54 6.09 -0.17 -10.43
CA LYS A 54 6.56 -0.81 -9.19
C LYS A 54 5.50 -1.69 -8.53
N GLY A 55 4.27 -1.59 -8.98
CA GLY A 55 3.12 -2.34 -8.50
C GLY A 55 1.81 -1.67 -8.87
N ASN A 56 0.73 -2.39 -8.72
CA ASN A 56 -0.62 -1.90 -9.02
C ASN A 56 -1.63 -2.46 -8.01
N PHE A 57 -2.73 -1.78 -7.83
CA PHE A 57 -3.85 -2.24 -7.01
C PHE A 57 -5.12 -1.44 -7.29
N ASN A 58 -6.26 -2.06 -7.08
CA ASN A 58 -7.55 -1.38 -7.13
C ASN A 58 -7.97 -0.96 -5.72
N ASN A 59 -8.27 0.31 -5.53
CA ASN A 59 -8.75 0.83 -4.25
C ASN A 59 -9.89 1.83 -4.46
N GLY A 60 -11.04 1.48 -3.92
CA GLY A 60 -12.18 2.38 -3.91
C GLY A 60 -12.69 2.78 -5.30
N GLY A 61 -12.65 1.86 -6.28
CA GLY A 61 -13.06 2.09 -7.66
C GLY A 61 -12.04 2.89 -8.48
N GLN A 62 -10.81 3.05 -7.97
CA GLN A 62 -9.66 3.60 -8.67
C GLN A 62 -8.60 2.53 -8.86
N PHE A 63 -8.20 2.31 -10.08
CA PHE A 63 -7.04 1.51 -10.41
C PHE A 63 -5.78 2.37 -10.25
N GLN A 64 -4.86 1.96 -9.39
CA GLN A 64 -3.66 2.74 -9.03
C GLN A 64 -2.40 2.00 -9.46
N ILE A 65 -1.52 2.71 -10.18
CA ILE A 65 -0.24 2.20 -10.68
C ILE A 65 0.88 2.98 -9.99
N ILE A 66 1.77 2.30 -9.30
CA ILE A 66 2.88 2.90 -8.56
C ILE A 66 4.06 3.06 -9.51
N LEU A 67 4.44 4.30 -9.78
CA LEU A 67 5.57 4.64 -10.66
C LEU A 67 6.77 5.23 -9.88
N GLY A 68 6.49 5.90 -8.76
CA GLY A 68 7.50 6.56 -7.94
C GLY A 68 7.60 8.07 -8.15
N THR A 69 8.32 8.73 -7.23
CA THR A 69 8.47 10.20 -7.20
C THR A 69 9.20 10.71 -8.45
N GLY A 70 8.68 11.76 -9.08
CA GLY A 70 9.27 12.40 -10.25
C GLY A 70 8.98 11.68 -11.59
N ILE A 71 8.86 10.35 -11.59
CA ILE A 71 8.55 9.56 -12.78
C ILE A 71 7.07 9.70 -13.15
N VAL A 72 6.21 9.65 -12.14
CA VAL A 72 4.76 9.69 -12.35
C VAL A 72 4.28 10.93 -13.10
N ASN A 73 4.86 12.10 -12.84
CA ASN A 73 4.47 13.34 -13.50
C ASN A 73 4.75 13.29 -15.01
N LYS A 74 5.89 12.71 -15.40
CA LYS A 74 6.32 12.59 -16.79
C LYS A 74 5.48 11.55 -17.54
N VAL A 75 5.30 10.37 -16.94
CA VAL A 75 4.45 9.31 -17.51
C VAL A 75 2.99 9.77 -17.59
N TYR A 76 2.50 10.55 -16.64
CA TYR A 76 1.14 11.06 -16.64
C TYR A 76 0.91 12.06 -17.79
N ALA A 77 1.86 12.99 -18.02
CA ALA A 77 1.76 13.95 -19.11
C ALA A 77 1.65 13.25 -20.48
N GLU A 78 2.51 12.25 -20.72
CA GLU A 78 2.46 11.43 -21.92
C GLU A 78 1.16 10.61 -22.01
N PHE A 79 0.74 10.01 -20.87
CA PHE A 79 -0.47 9.20 -20.82
C PHE A 79 -1.73 9.98 -21.18
N ILE A 80 -1.87 11.21 -20.68
CA ILE A 80 -2.99 12.08 -21.01
C ILE A 80 -2.98 12.48 -22.49
N ALA A 81 -1.79 12.77 -23.03
CA ALA A 81 -1.63 13.13 -24.44
C ALA A 81 -2.03 11.97 -25.38
N ILE A 82 -1.62 10.73 -25.05
CA ILE A 82 -1.89 9.54 -25.87
C ILE A 82 -3.34 9.06 -25.71
N ALA A 83 -3.89 9.12 -24.51
CA ALA A 83 -5.24 8.65 -24.20
C ALA A 83 -6.34 9.69 -24.53
N HIS A 84 -5.98 10.86 -25.06
CA HIS A 84 -6.91 11.95 -25.43
C HIS A 84 -7.91 12.31 -24.32
N ILE A 85 -7.47 12.23 -23.06
CA ILE A 85 -8.30 12.47 -21.89
C ILE A 85 -8.01 13.86 -21.32
N THR A 86 -9.06 14.57 -20.92
CA THR A 86 -8.89 15.86 -20.24
C THR A 86 -8.32 15.64 -18.85
N GLU A 87 -7.31 16.44 -18.48
CA GLU A 87 -6.73 16.41 -17.15
C GLU A 87 -7.81 16.66 -16.09
N MET A 88 -7.91 15.76 -15.12
CA MET A 88 -8.88 15.87 -14.04
C MET A 88 -8.19 16.06 -12.69
N THR A 89 -8.83 16.83 -11.83
CA THR A 89 -8.39 16.98 -10.44
C THR A 89 -8.60 15.69 -9.65
N LYS A 90 -7.85 15.53 -8.55
CA LYS A 90 -8.03 14.37 -7.64
C LYS A 90 -9.45 14.27 -7.09
N GLU A 91 -10.10 15.41 -6.89
CA GLU A 91 -11.46 15.51 -6.39
C GLU A 91 -12.49 14.99 -7.39
N GLU A 92 -12.35 15.32 -8.66
CA GLU A 92 -13.22 14.85 -9.74
C GLU A 92 -13.06 13.35 -9.97
N LEU A 93 -11.81 12.84 -9.93
CA LEU A 93 -11.52 11.42 -10.01
C LEU A 93 -12.17 10.63 -8.86
N LYS A 94 -12.09 11.15 -7.62
CA LYS A 94 -12.75 10.57 -6.45
C LYS A 94 -14.28 10.52 -6.59
N GLN A 95 -14.87 11.56 -7.18
CA GLN A 95 -16.33 11.61 -7.41
C GLN A 95 -16.77 10.57 -8.44
N GLN A 96 -16.01 10.37 -9.50
CA GLN A 96 -16.31 9.36 -10.52
C GLN A 96 -16.15 7.92 -9.97
N ALA A 97 -15.08 7.66 -9.21
CA ALA A 97 -14.88 6.39 -8.53
C ALA A 97 -16.01 6.06 -7.54
N ALA A 98 -16.51 7.08 -6.82
CA ALA A 98 -17.61 6.92 -5.86
C ALA A 98 -18.95 6.50 -6.52
N LYS A 99 -19.15 6.77 -7.81
CA LYS A 99 -20.36 6.34 -8.54
C LYS A 99 -20.44 4.81 -8.73
N LYS A 100 -19.30 4.12 -8.72
CA LYS A 100 -19.22 2.65 -8.88
C LYS A 100 -19.35 1.87 -7.57
N MET A 101 -19.35 2.56 -6.42
CA MET A 101 -19.37 1.93 -5.11
C MET A 101 -20.79 1.57 -4.67
N ASN A 102 -20.94 0.43 -3.99
CA ASN A 102 -22.19 0.10 -3.30
C ASN A 102 -22.43 1.07 -2.10
N PRO A 103 -23.67 1.19 -1.61
CA PRO A 103 -24.00 2.15 -0.53
C PRO A 103 -23.16 1.98 0.73
N VAL A 104 -22.86 0.74 1.14
CA VAL A 104 -22.04 0.45 2.33
C VAL A 104 -20.59 0.91 2.13
N GLN A 105 -19.99 0.58 0.99
CA GLN A 105 -18.64 1.03 0.64
C GLN A 105 -18.56 2.56 0.59
N LYS A 106 -19.60 3.22 0.05
CA LYS A 106 -19.67 4.67 0.00
C LYS A 106 -19.74 5.28 1.40
N LEU A 107 -20.53 4.70 2.31
CA LEU A 107 -20.60 5.15 3.71
C LEU A 107 -19.25 5.00 4.40
N LEU A 108 -18.63 3.81 4.33
CA LEU A 108 -17.33 3.54 4.94
C LEU A 108 -16.23 4.46 4.39
N LYS A 109 -16.22 4.70 3.07
CA LYS A 109 -15.30 5.65 2.47
C LYS A 109 -15.53 7.07 2.95
N THR A 110 -16.78 7.51 3.08
CA THR A 110 -17.11 8.85 3.58
C THR A 110 -16.60 9.04 5.01
N LEU A 111 -16.79 8.04 5.89
CA LEU A 111 -16.23 8.05 7.25
C LEU A 111 -14.71 8.17 7.21
N ALA A 112 -14.02 7.34 6.40
CA ALA A 112 -12.58 7.41 6.23
C ALA A 112 -12.11 8.79 5.73
N ASP A 113 -12.76 9.34 4.70
CA ASP A 113 -12.41 10.66 4.13
C ASP A 113 -12.58 11.81 5.15
N VAL A 114 -13.51 11.68 6.12
CA VAL A 114 -13.68 12.63 7.23
C VAL A 114 -12.52 12.53 8.22
N PHE A 115 -12.07 11.30 8.55
CA PHE A 115 -11.04 11.09 9.57
C PHE A 115 -9.61 11.31 9.09
N VAL A 116 -9.28 10.97 7.84
CA VAL A 116 -7.91 11.08 7.30
C VAL A 116 -7.26 12.45 7.54
N PRO A 117 -7.94 13.60 7.34
CA PRO A 117 -7.34 14.92 7.59
C PRO A 117 -7.06 15.21 9.07
N ILE A 118 -7.80 14.60 10.00
CA ILE A 118 -7.66 14.83 11.45
C ILE A 118 -6.75 13.81 12.14
N LEU A 119 -6.39 12.71 11.48
CA LEU A 119 -5.49 11.68 12.04
C LEU A 119 -4.18 12.23 12.61
N PRO A 120 -3.46 13.18 11.95
CA PRO A 120 -2.23 13.73 12.52
C PRO A 120 -2.43 14.39 13.89
N ALA A 121 -3.56 15.07 14.09
CA ALA A 121 -3.89 15.69 15.38
C ALA A 121 -4.21 14.64 16.45
N LEU A 122 -4.95 13.58 16.10
CA LEU A 122 -5.27 12.48 17.01
C LEU A 122 -4.01 11.68 17.40
N VAL A 123 -3.12 11.41 16.44
CA VAL A 123 -1.86 10.72 16.69
C VAL A 123 -0.97 11.54 17.61
N ALA A 124 -0.82 12.86 17.37
CA ALA A 124 -0.04 13.73 18.24
C ALA A 124 -0.59 13.76 19.66
N SER A 125 -1.92 13.92 19.81
CA SER A 125 -2.61 13.88 21.11
C SER A 125 -2.45 12.54 21.78
N GLY A 126 -2.59 11.43 21.07
CA GLY A 126 -2.42 10.08 21.60
C GLY A 126 -1.01 9.79 22.09
N LEU A 127 0.03 10.22 21.35
CA LEU A 127 1.44 10.08 21.77
C LEU A 127 1.73 10.89 23.04
N LEU A 128 1.24 12.14 23.11
CA LEU A 128 1.36 12.96 24.31
C LEU A 128 0.63 12.35 25.50
N MET A 129 -0.55 11.74 25.27
CA MET A 129 -1.29 11.02 26.30
C MET A 129 -0.49 9.78 26.78
N GLY A 130 0.16 9.07 25.88
CA GLY A 130 1.08 7.97 26.24
C GLY A 130 2.23 8.45 27.15
N ILE A 131 2.85 9.59 26.82
CA ILE A 131 3.88 10.21 27.67
C ILE A 131 3.30 10.58 29.05
N ASN A 132 2.13 11.21 29.06
CA ASN A 132 1.44 11.55 30.33
C ASN A 132 1.16 10.31 31.16
N ASN A 133 0.71 9.22 30.55
CA ASN A 133 0.47 7.94 31.24
C ASN A 133 1.75 7.39 31.88
N ILE A 134 2.90 7.49 31.20
CA ILE A 134 4.19 7.08 31.77
C ILE A 134 4.54 7.91 33.02
N LEU A 135 4.26 9.21 32.99
CA LEU A 135 4.54 10.12 34.11
C LEU A 135 3.62 9.89 35.31
N THR A 136 2.34 9.50 35.07
CA THR A 136 1.29 9.41 36.07
C THR A 136 0.98 7.98 36.51
N ALA A 137 1.46 6.95 35.81
CA ALA A 137 1.22 5.55 36.15
C ALA A 137 1.89 5.16 37.46
N GLN A 138 1.11 4.61 38.40
CA GLN A 138 1.64 4.13 39.67
C GLN A 138 2.37 2.80 39.52
N GLY A 139 3.50 2.66 40.22
CA GLY A 139 4.23 1.40 40.31
C GLY A 139 5.03 1.01 39.06
N MET A 140 5.08 1.84 38.00
CA MET A 140 5.80 1.53 36.78
C MET A 140 7.34 1.61 36.95
N PHE A 141 7.84 2.66 37.60
CA PHE A 141 9.27 2.89 37.82
C PHE A 141 9.65 2.94 39.31
N VAL A 142 8.70 3.38 40.16
CA VAL A 142 8.88 3.49 41.61
C VAL A 142 7.81 2.67 42.29
N PRO A 143 8.15 1.68 43.13
CA PRO A 143 7.17 0.85 43.79
C PRO A 143 6.09 1.67 44.53
N GLY A 144 4.83 1.48 44.15
CA GLY A 144 3.67 2.11 44.77
C GLY A 144 3.50 3.61 44.54
N LYS A 145 4.33 4.25 43.72
CA LYS A 145 4.22 5.68 43.40
C LYS A 145 4.35 5.91 41.88
N SER A 146 3.72 6.97 41.41
CA SER A 146 3.96 7.51 40.08
C SER A 146 5.26 8.33 40.02
N LEU A 147 5.77 8.63 38.82
CA LEU A 147 6.93 9.52 38.68
C LEU A 147 6.62 10.93 39.22
N VAL A 148 5.41 11.43 39.00
CA VAL A 148 4.96 12.74 39.52
C VAL A 148 4.94 12.76 41.04
N GLU A 149 4.53 11.69 41.70
CA GLU A 149 4.54 11.56 43.15
C GLU A 149 5.95 11.39 43.71
N ALA A 150 6.84 10.67 43.00
CA ALA A 150 8.23 10.49 43.37
C ALA A 150 9.08 11.75 43.16
N PHE A 151 8.79 12.53 42.16
CA PHE A 151 9.51 13.75 41.75
C PHE A 151 8.53 14.91 41.57
N PRO A 152 8.09 15.59 42.65
CA PRO A 152 7.10 16.68 42.57
C PRO A 152 7.47 17.83 41.64
N ALA A 153 8.75 18.02 41.35
CA ALA A 153 9.23 19.06 40.42
C ALA A 153 8.75 18.90 38.98
N ILE A 154 8.31 17.68 38.56
CA ILE A 154 7.79 17.43 37.22
C ILE A 154 6.25 17.50 37.16
N LYS A 155 5.57 17.81 38.27
CA LYS A 155 4.11 17.83 38.33
C LYS A 155 3.49 18.80 37.33
N ASP A 156 3.96 20.03 37.31
CA ASP A 156 3.41 21.07 36.43
C ASP A 156 3.68 20.74 34.95
N ILE A 157 4.83 20.09 34.66
CA ILE A 157 5.14 19.62 33.30
C ILE A 157 4.14 18.50 32.90
N ALA A 158 3.85 17.56 33.79
CA ALA A 158 2.89 16.50 33.52
C ALA A 158 1.47 17.06 33.31
N GLU A 159 1.06 18.04 34.12
CA GLU A 159 -0.22 18.75 33.93
C GLU A 159 -0.30 19.47 32.57
N MET A 160 0.78 20.13 32.16
CA MET A 160 0.88 20.78 30.86
C MET A 160 0.84 19.76 29.70
N VAL A 161 1.56 18.64 29.79
CA VAL A 161 1.52 17.55 28.82
C VAL A 161 0.11 16.95 28.75
N ASN A 162 -0.55 16.78 29.89
CA ASN A 162 -1.94 16.31 29.95
C ASN A 162 -2.88 17.26 29.21
N LEU A 163 -2.75 18.57 29.43
CA LEU A 163 -3.55 19.58 28.70
C LEU A 163 -3.35 19.48 27.19
N PHE A 164 -2.10 19.39 26.72
CA PHE A 164 -1.78 19.28 25.29
C PHE A 164 -2.33 17.97 24.70
N SER A 165 -2.20 16.86 25.41
CA SER A 165 -2.67 15.56 24.96
C SER A 165 -4.20 15.50 24.84
N ASN A 166 -4.91 16.10 25.79
CA ASN A 166 -6.36 16.09 25.81
C ASN A 166 -7.00 17.03 24.78
N ALA A 167 -6.31 18.06 24.31
CA ALA A 167 -6.89 19.09 23.44
C ALA A 167 -7.50 18.49 22.16
N GLY A 168 -6.81 17.56 21.49
CA GLY A 168 -7.33 16.92 20.25
C GLY A 168 -8.58 16.09 20.48
N PHE A 169 -8.73 15.45 21.63
CA PHE A 169 -9.90 14.63 21.97
C PHE A 169 -11.06 15.49 22.53
N THR A 170 -10.76 16.47 23.37
CA THR A 170 -11.76 17.39 23.92
C THR A 170 -12.47 18.19 22.81
N PHE A 171 -11.70 18.70 21.85
CA PHE A 171 -12.24 19.47 20.72
C PHE A 171 -12.48 18.61 19.47
N LEU A 172 -12.48 17.30 19.59
CA LEU A 172 -12.72 16.38 18.48
C LEU A 172 -13.99 16.68 17.68
N PRO A 173 -15.15 17.01 18.29
CA PRO A 173 -16.34 17.41 17.55
C PRO A 173 -16.13 18.63 16.63
N VAL A 174 -15.28 19.57 17.02
CA VAL A 174 -14.94 20.75 16.19
C VAL A 174 -14.13 20.30 14.97
N LEU A 175 -13.12 19.44 15.18
CA LEU A 175 -12.27 18.90 14.09
C LEU A 175 -13.09 18.06 13.11
N ILE A 176 -13.94 17.18 13.63
CA ILE A 176 -14.84 16.35 12.80
C ILE A 176 -15.84 17.24 12.05
N GLY A 177 -16.46 18.20 12.72
CA GLY A 177 -17.42 19.12 12.11
C GLY A 177 -16.81 19.88 10.93
N PHE A 178 -15.59 20.40 11.10
CA PHE A 178 -14.84 21.07 10.03
C PHE A 178 -14.57 20.13 8.84
N SER A 179 -14.01 18.97 9.13
CA SER A 179 -13.64 17.99 8.10
C SER A 179 -14.87 17.42 7.36
N ALA A 180 -15.91 17.05 8.11
CA ALA A 180 -17.15 16.52 7.55
C ALA A 180 -17.89 17.55 6.68
N ALA A 181 -17.99 18.82 7.13
CA ALA A 181 -18.58 19.88 6.32
C ALA A 181 -17.84 20.05 4.99
N LYS A 182 -16.51 20.02 5.00
CA LYS A 182 -15.68 20.07 3.77
C LYS A 182 -16.00 18.89 2.84
N ILE A 183 -16.08 17.68 3.35
CA ILE A 183 -16.37 16.47 2.58
C ILE A 183 -17.79 16.50 2.00
N PHE A 184 -18.76 16.99 2.77
CA PHE A 184 -20.14 17.11 2.32
C PHE A 184 -20.37 18.36 1.45
N GLY A 185 -19.36 19.22 1.26
CA GLY A 185 -19.43 20.42 0.41
C GLY A 185 -20.26 21.56 1.02
N ALA A 186 -20.20 21.70 2.34
CA ALA A 186 -20.64 22.88 3.10
C ALA A 186 -19.46 23.78 3.43
N THR A 187 -19.71 24.95 3.99
CA THR A 187 -18.67 25.84 4.49
C THR A 187 -17.98 25.21 5.72
N PRO A 188 -16.67 24.85 5.66
CA PRO A 188 -16.02 24.06 6.72
C PRO A 188 -16.07 24.73 8.10
N ILE A 189 -15.95 26.07 8.15
CA ILE A 189 -15.99 26.81 9.41
C ILE A 189 -17.37 26.73 10.10
N LEU A 190 -18.46 26.64 9.33
CA LEU A 190 -19.79 26.44 9.89
C LEU A 190 -19.94 25.04 10.50
N GLY A 191 -19.30 24.04 9.90
CA GLY A 191 -19.19 22.71 10.49
C GLY A 191 -18.42 22.70 11.81
N ALA A 192 -17.32 23.46 11.90
CA ALA A 192 -16.61 23.66 13.16
C ALA A 192 -17.49 24.33 14.23
N VAL A 193 -18.29 25.32 13.84
CA VAL A 193 -19.25 25.98 14.74
C VAL A 193 -20.29 24.99 15.26
N ILE A 194 -20.87 24.14 14.42
CA ILE A 194 -21.78 23.06 14.86
C ILE A 194 -21.08 22.14 15.87
N GLY A 195 -19.84 21.71 15.58
CA GLY A 195 -19.05 20.92 16.53
C GLY A 195 -18.81 21.62 17.87
N ALA A 196 -18.53 22.94 17.85
CA ALA A 196 -18.35 23.76 19.05
C ALA A 196 -19.65 23.90 19.85
N ILE A 197 -20.79 24.11 19.17
CA ILE A 197 -22.12 24.12 19.81
C ILE A 197 -22.38 22.79 20.53
N MET A 198 -22.00 21.66 19.93
CA MET A 198 -22.24 20.34 20.50
C MET A 198 -21.42 20.03 21.77
N ILE A 199 -20.36 20.78 22.04
CA ILE A 199 -19.50 20.62 23.24
C ILE A 199 -19.47 21.90 24.10
N HIS A 200 -20.44 22.79 23.89
CA HIS A 200 -20.46 24.05 24.62
C HIS A 200 -20.48 23.84 26.15
N PRO A 201 -19.71 24.63 26.94
CA PRO A 201 -19.60 24.43 28.39
C PRO A 201 -20.93 24.53 29.15
N ASP A 202 -21.94 25.25 28.62
CA ASP A 202 -23.28 25.36 29.22
C ASP A 202 -24.09 24.07 29.12
N LEU A 203 -23.63 23.10 28.33
CA LEU A 203 -24.22 21.77 28.25
C LEU A 203 -23.65 20.89 29.37
N MET A 204 -24.47 20.00 29.91
CA MET A 204 -23.96 18.94 30.75
C MET A 204 -22.91 18.11 29.98
N ASN A 205 -21.78 17.81 30.62
CA ASN A 205 -20.73 17.01 29.98
C ASN A 205 -21.26 15.64 29.55
N GLY A 206 -21.05 15.28 28.28
CA GLY A 206 -21.52 14.04 27.68
C GLY A 206 -20.97 12.76 28.33
N TYR A 207 -19.78 12.83 28.92
CA TYR A 207 -19.19 11.69 29.65
C TYR A 207 -19.95 11.33 30.95
N GLY A 208 -20.63 12.30 31.56
CA GLY A 208 -21.45 12.07 32.74
C GLY A 208 -22.90 11.65 32.43
N TYR A 209 -23.28 11.57 31.15
CA TYR A 209 -24.68 11.36 30.75
C TYR A 209 -25.26 10.03 31.27
N GLY A 210 -24.51 8.93 31.13
CA GLY A 210 -24.96 7.62 31.60
C GLY A 210 -25.27 7.58 33.09
N GLN A 211 -24.41 8.15 33.94
CA GLN A 211 -24.63 8.23 35.36
C GLN A 211 -25.82 9.16 35.71
N ALA A 212 -25.88 10.33 35.09
CA ALA A 212 -26.97 11.27 35.29
C ALA A 212 -28.33 10.70 34.86
N LEU A 213 -28.37 9.81 33.88
CA LEU A 213 -29.59 9.11 33.49
C LEU A 213 -30.07 8.15 34.57
N LEU A 214 -29.13 7.41 35.19
CA LEU A 214 -29.43 6.50 36.31
C LEU A 214 -29.89 7.26 37.54
N ASP A 215 -29.28 8.42 37.81
CA ASP A 215 -29.57 9.27 38.98
C ASP A 215 -30.80 10.17 38.73
N GLY A 216 -31.36 10.21 37.54
CA GLY A 216 -32.48 11.08 37.18
C GLY A 216 -32.15 12.57 37.20
N THR A 217 -30.86 12.93 37.06
CA THR A 217 -30.35 14.31 37.19
C THR A 217 -30.04 14.99 35.82
N VAL A 218 -30.47 14.37 34.72
CA VAL A 218 -30.27 14.95 33.38
C VAL A 218 -31.00 16.28 33.24
N PRO A 219 -30.33 17.38 32.86
CA PRO A 219 -31.01 18.65 32.60
C PRO A 219 -31.72 18.63 31.26
N TYR A 220 -32.90 19.32 31.18
CA TYR A 220 -33.69 19.39 29.95
C TYR A 220 -34.06 20.83 29.61
N TRP A 221 -34.12 21.09 28.30
CA TRP A 221 -34.86 22.23 27.75
C TRP A 221 -36.30 21.80 27.48
N HIS A 222 -37.25 22.64 27.85
CA HIS A 222 -38.67 22.46 27.52
C HIS A 222 -39.05 23.40 26.37
N ILE A 223 -39.08 22.85 25.14
CA ILE A 223 -39.31 23.62 23.92
C ILE A 223 -40.62 23.14 23.29
N PHE A 224 -41.62 23.99 23.23
CA PHE A 224 -42.94 23.68 22.65
C PHE A 224 -43.55 22.35 23.12
N GLY A 225 -43.36 22.01 24.40
CA GLY A 225 -43.87 20.75 24.99
C GLY A 225 -42.97 19.55 24.84
N PHE A 226 -41.83 19.66 24.13
CA PHE A 226 -40.83 18.60 24.04
C PHE A 226 -39.73 18.82 25.09
N SER A 227 -39.37 17.75 25.77
CA SER A 227 -38.20 17.73 26.69
C SER A 227 -36.97 17.29 25.92
N VAL A 228 -36.05 18.24 25.71
CA VAL A 228 -34.79 18.03 24.98
C VAL A 228 -33.65 17.99 25.98
N ALA A 229 -32.88 16.89 26.03
CA ALA A 229 -31.75 16.76 26.93
C ALA A 229 -30.67 17.81 26.67
N LYS A 230 -30.34 18.60 27.69
CA LYS A 230 -29.30 19.64 27.65
C LYS A 230 -27.91 18.99 27.92
N VAL A 231 -27.51 18.08 27.02
CA VAL A 231 -26.30 17.24 27.18
C VAL A 231 -25.38 17.43 25.98
N GLY A 232 -24.10 17.60 26.25
CA GLY A 232 -23.07 17.71 25.24
C GLY A 232 -22.77 16.38 24.53
N TYR A 233 -22.09 16.50 23.40
CA TYR A 233 -21.69 15.37 22.57
C TYR A 233 -20.16 15.18 22.59
N GLN A 234 -19.52 15.47 23.73
CA GLN A 234 -18.12 15.14 23.97
C GLN A 234 -17.92 13.63 23.75
N GLY A 235 -16.84 13.27 23.10
CA GLY A 235 -16.51 11.88 22.83
C GLY A 235 -17.40 11.15 21.82
N THR A 236 -18.30 11.86 21.13
CA THR A 236 -19.14 11.24 20.10
C THR A 236 -18.68 11.65 18.69
N VAL A 237 -18.82 10.74 17.74
CA VAL A 237 -18.38 10.91 16.38
C VAL A 237 -19.58 11.01 15.41
N LEU A 238 -20.45 10.00 15.45
CA LEU A 238 -21.57 9.88 14.50
C LEU A 238 -22.56 11.05 14.59
N PRO A 239 -22.94 11.54 15.78
CA PRO A 239 -23.79 12.73 15.90
C PRO A 239 -23.21 13.94 15.17
N VAL A 240 -21.89 14.17 15.28
CA VAL A 240 -21.21 15.30 14.66
C VAL A 240 -21.19 15.19 13.13
N ILE A 241 -20.87 14.00 12.60
CA ILE A 241 -20.86 13.74 11.14
C ILE A 241 -22.25 13.94 10.56
N ALA A 242 -23.29 13.40 11.22
CA ALA A 242 -24.66 13.52 10.76
C ALA A 242 -25.16 14.98 10.83
N SER A 243 -24.77 15.72 11.86
CA SER A 243 -25.08 17.14 11.99
C SER A 243 -24.40 17.99 10.93
N ALA A 244 -23.14 17.70 10.60
CA ALA A 244 -22.42 18.36 9.51
C ALA A 244 -23.02 18.02 8.13
N PHE A 245 -23.51 16.80 7.92
CA PHE A 245 -24.26 16.42 6.72
C PHE A 245 -25.58 17.21 6.63
N CYS A 246 -26.33 17.30 7.73
CA CYS A 246 -27.57 18.10 7.79
C CYS A 246 -27.30 19.58 7.48
N LEU A 247 -26.23 20.15 8.08
CA LEU A 247 -25.77 21.50 7.79
C LEU A 247 -25.53 21.68 6.28
N ALA A 248 -24.82 20.74 5.64
CA ALA A 248 -24.50 20.80 4.22
C ALA A 248 -25.78 20.78 3.33
N VAL A 249 -26.76 19.99 3.70
CA VAL A 249 -28.04 19.92 2.99
C VAL A 249 -28.80 21.24 3.12
N ILE A 250 -28.87 21.81 4.32
CA ILE A 250 -29.54 23.06 4.59
C ILE A 250 -28.84 24.22 3.87
N GLU A 251 -27.54 24.37 4.04
CA GLU A 251 -26.75 25.43 3.43
C GLU A 251 -26.88 25.43 1.91
N LYS A 252 -26.73 24.25 1.26
CA LYS A 252 -26.89 24.12 -0.19
C LYS A 252 -28.28 24.48 -0.70
N ARG A 253 -29.32 24.23 0.10
CA ARG A 253 -30.70 24.62 -0.26
C ARG A 253 -30.92 26.13 -0.08
N LEU A 254 -30.44 26.71 1.03
CA LEU A 254 -30.57 28.11 1.30
C LEU A 254 -29.86 28.96 0.25
N ARG A 255 -28.63 28.59 -0.16
CA ARG A 255 -27.90 29.31 -1.24
C ARG A 255 -28.62 29.32 -2.59
N LYS A 256 -29.60 28.44 -2.81
CA LYS A 256 -30.42 28.44 -4.03
C LYS A 256 -31.65 29.36 -3.94
N VAL A 257 -32.09 29.69 -2.72
CA VAL A 257 -33.33 30.42 -2.46
C VAL A 257 -33.05 31.85 -1.98
N VAL A 258 -31.97 32.04 -1.21
CA VAL A 258 -31.60 33.34 -0.65
C VAL A 258 -31.00 34.20 -1.76
N PRO A 259 -31.46 35.46 -1.93
CA PRO A 259 -30.88 36.40 -2.88
C PRO A 259 -29.39 36.65 -2.59
N ALA A 260 -28.55 36.77 -3.63
CA ALA A 260 -27.12 36.94 -3.52
C ALA A 260 -26.67 38.06 -2.58
N MET A 261 -27.45 39.16 -2.50
CA MET A 261 -27.19 40.30 -1.61
C MET A 261 -27.24 39.92 -0.12
N LEU A 262 -28.09 38.95 0.25
CA LEU A 262 -28.31 38.50 1.63
C LEU A 262 -27.61 37.17 1.95
N ASP A 263 -27.04 36.50 0.97
CA ASP A 263 -26.51 35.13 1.10
C ASP A 263 -25.43 35.02 2.19
N ASN A 264 -24.54 36.00 2.30
CA ASN A 264 -23.45 36.00 3.27
C ASN A 264 -23.91 36.19 4.74
N ILE A 265 -25.14 36.64 4.96
CA ILE A 265 -25.70 36.90 6.30
C ILE A 265 -26.76 35.85 6.64
N VAL A 266 -27.75 35.68 5.76
CA VAL A 266 -28.94 34.86 6.02
C VAL A 266 -28.60 33.38 5.95
N THR A 267 -27.82 32.96 4.96
CA THR A 267 -27.50 31.55 4.79
C THR A 267 -26.69 30.95 5.95
N PRO A 268 -25.58 31.56 6.43
CA PRO A 268 -24.88 31.04 7.60
C PRO A 268 -25.73 31.04 8.87
N LEU A 269 -26.47 32.15 9.11
CA LEU A 269 -27.35 32.28 10.27
C LEU A 269 -28.40 31.16 10.33
N LEU A 270 -29.16 30.98 9.26
CA LEU A 270 -30.23 29.98 9.22
C LEU A 270 -29.67 28.58 9.15
N SER A 271 -28.53 28.37 8.48
CA SER A 271 -27.89 27.05 8.42
C SER A 271 -27.46 26.55 9.79
N VAL A 272 -26.81 27.41 10.58
CA VAL A 272 -26.35 27.06 11.93
C VAL A 272 -27.55 26.90 12.88
N LEU A 273 -28.52 27.80 12.82
CA LEU A 273 -29.72 27.75 13.67
C LEU A 273 -30.51 26.44 13.43
N LEU A 274 -30.82 26.14 12.17
CA LEU A 274 -31.64 24.98 11.82
C LEU A 274 -30.88 23.66 12.04
N ALA A 275 -29.60 23.60 11.63
CA ALA A 275 -28.79 22.41 11.85
C ALA A 275 -28.55 22.17 13.34
N GLY A 276 -28.26 23.22 14.13
CA GLY A 276 -28.11 23.13 15.58
C GLY A 276 -29.39 22.66 16.28
N ALA A 277 -30.55 23.23 15.92
CA ALA A 277 -31.84 22.77 16.46
C ALA A 277 -32.11 21.29 16.12
N LEU A 278 -31.95 20.88 14.86
CA LEU A 278 -32.15 19.50 14.44
C LEU A 278 -31.14 18.55 15.11
N THR A 279 -29.94 19.02 15.40
CA THR A 279 -28.94 18.25 16.12
C THR A 279 -29.42 17.83 17.50
N PHE A 280 -29.91 18.77 18.29
CA PHE A 280 -30.36 18.45 19.67
C PHE A 280 -31.72 17.75 19.71
N LEU A 281 -32.63 18.09 18.78
CA LEU A 281 -33.98 17.52 18.76
C LEU A 281 -34.01 16.06 18.25
N PHE A 282 -33.23 15.74 17.20
CA PHE A 282 -33.37 14.48 16.50
C PHE A 282 -32.05 13.76 16.21
N ILE A 283 -31.09 14.46 15.55
CA ILE A 283 -29.89 13.82 15.01
C ILE A 283 -29.02 13.28 16.13
N GLY A 284 -28.74 14.09 17.15
CA GLY A 284 -27.88 13.76 18.25
C GLY A 284 -28.34 12.54 19.05
N PRO A 285 -29.60 12.53 19.57
CA PRO A 285 -30.12 11.38 20.31
C PRO A 285 -30.10 10.08 19.49
N VAL A 286 -30.57 10.12 18.23
CA VAL A 286 -30.60 8.93 17.36
C VAL A 286 -29.17 8.43 17.05
N MET A 287 -28.27 9.34 16.69
CA MET A 287 -26.90 8.96 16.33
C MET A 287 -26.06 8.53 17.53
N ARG A 288 -26.36 9.04 18.74
CA ARG A 288 -25.77 8.52 19.98
C ARG A 288 -26.15 7.06 20.16
N GLY A 289 -27.42 6.71 20.06
CA GLY A 289 -27.87 5.30 20.16
C GLY A 289 -27.22 4.38 19.11
N VAL A 290 -27.04 4.85 17.87
CA VAL A 290 -26.28 4.11 16.84
C VAL A 290 -24.83 3.93 17.24
N GLY A 291 -24.18 4.96 17.79
CA GLY A 291 -22.82 4.90 18.25
C GLY A 291 -22.64 3.93 19.43
N ASP A 292 -23.55 3.95 20.37
CA ASP A 292 -23.57 3.02 21.52
C ASP A 292 -23.75 1.57 21.04
N MET A 293 -24.63 1.34 20.04
CA MET A 293 -24.79 0.02 19.43
C MET A 293 -23.49 -0.46 18.75
N MET A 294 -22.77 0.41 18.04
CA MET A 294 -21.47 0.07 17.44
C MET A 294 -20.43 -0.24 18.52
N THR A 295 -20.34 0.58 19.54
CA THR A 295 -19.44 0.35 20.69
C THR A 295 -19.74 -0.99 21.35
N ASN A 296 -21.01 -1.26 21.64
CA ASN A 296 -21.44 -2.52 22.24
C ASN A 296 -21.13 -3.73 21.35
N ALA A 297 -21.28 -3.62 20.04
CA ALA A 297 -20.92 -4.69 19.11
C ALA A 297 -19.42 -5.00 19.12
N VAL A 298 -18.56 -3.97 19.18
CA VAL A 298 -17.11 -4.15 19.31
C VAL A 298 -16.78 -4.77 20.68
N MET A 299 -17.36 -4.25 21.75
CA MET A 299 -17.14 -4.79 23.10
C MET A 299 -17.59 -6.25 23.21
N TRP A 300 -18.76 -6.59 22.67
CA TRP A 300 -19.24 -7.97 22.56
C TRP A 300 -18.25 -8.87 21.81
N LEU A 301 -17.73 -8.42 20.67
CA LEU A 301 -16.75 -9.18 19.89
C LEU A 301 -15.51 -9.55 20.71
N PHE A 302 -15.01 -8.62 21.54
CA PHE A 302 -13.76 -8.82 22.26
C PHE A 302 -13.95 -9.40 23.67
N PHE A 303 -15.04 -9.10 24.36
CA PHE A 303 -15.25 -9.54 25.75
C PHE A 303 -16.11 -10.79 25.84
N ASP A 304 -17.15 -10.93 25.01
CA ASP A 304 -18.03 -12.10 25.04
C ASP A 304 -17.51 -13.24 24.16
N LEU A 305 -17.05 -12.96 22.93
CA LEU A 305 -16.40 -13.97 22.10
C LEU A 305 -14.92 -14.19 22.47
N GLY A 306 -14.32 -13.29 23.22
CA GLY A 306 -12.97 -13.41 23.77
C GLY A 306 -11.93 -13.72 22.69
N ALA A 307 -11.16 -14.79 22.89
CA ALA A 307 -10.10 -15.22 21.96
C ALA A 307 -10.57 -15.35 20.50
N LEU A 308 -11.79 -15.86 20.29
CA LEU A 308 -12.35 -16.03 18.94
C LEU A 308 -12.60 -14.68 18.28
N GLY A 309 -13.11 -13.70 19.02
CA GLY A 309 -13.30 -12.34 18.53
C GLY A 309 -12.00 -11.68 18.13
N GLY A 310 -10.97 -11.78 18.98
CA GLY A 310 -9.62 -11.30 18.67
C GLY A 310 -9.02 -11.96 17.42
N LEU A 311 -9.14 -13.29 17.33
CA LEU A 311 -8.67 -14.06 16.17
C LEU A 311 -9.36 -13.62 14.88
N ILE A 312 -10.69 -13.52 14.88
CA ILE A 312 -11.46 -13.08 13.70
C ILE A 312 -11.04 -11.68 13.29
N TYR A 313 -10.96 -10.74 14.23
CA TYR A 313 -10.60 -9.37 13.93
C TYR A 313 -9.15 -9.27 13.42
N GLY A 314 -8.20 -9.97 14.07
CA GLY A 314 -6.79 -9.97 13.67
C GLY A 314 -6.55 -10.56 12.28
N VAL A 315 -7.32 -11.60 11.90
CA VAL A 315 -7.27 -12.17 10.54
C VAL A 315 -7.94 -11.25 9.52
N THR A 316 -9.06 -10.61 9.85
CA THR A 316 -9.82 -9.80 8.89
C THR A 316 -9.26 -8.39 8.72
N TYR A 317 -8.57 -7.84 9.72
CA TYR A 317 -8.04 -6.48 9.67
C TYR A 317 -7.12 -6.21 8.46
N PRO A 318 -6.13 -7.06 8.09
CA PRO A 318 -5.32 -6.83 6.90
C PRO A 318 -6.13 -6.84 5.60
N LEU A 319 -7.25 -7.59 5.52
CA LEU A 319 -8.16 -7.56 4.37
C LEU A 319 -8.87 -6.20 4.26
N LEU A 320 -9.22 -5.60 5.40
CA LEU A 320 -9.77 -4.24 5.46
C LEU A 320 -8.73 -3.18 5.07
N VAL A 321 -7.45 -3.41 5.39
CA VAL A 321 -6.34 -2.55 4.95
C VAL A 321 -6.22 -2.56 3.42
N ILE A 322 -6.26 -3.73 2.79
CA ILE A 322 -6.18 -3.87 1.33
C ILE A 322 -7.30 -3.09 0.64
N THR A 323 -8.50 -3.13 1.18
CA THR A 323 -9.67 -2.42 0.63
C THR A 323 -9.72 -0.94 1.01
N GLY A 324 -8.83 -0.48 1.90
CA GLY A 324 -8.83 0.88 2.44
C GLY A 324 -9.95 1.17 3.45
N MET A 325 -10.75 0.16 3.81
CA MET A 325 -11.88 0.32 4.74
C MET A 325 -11.44 0.40 6.21
N HIS A 326 -10.20 0.03 6.56
CA HIS A 326 -9.68 0.08 7.93
C HIS A 326 -9.76 1.49 8.55
N HIS A 327 -9.68 2.55 7.76
CA HIS A 327 -9.83 3.93 8.26
C HIS A 327 -11.23 4.21 8.83
N SER A 328 -12.26 3.50 8.40
CA SER A 328 -13.60 3.64 8.98
C SER A 328 -13.71 3.07 10.40
N LEU A 329 -12.84 2.11 10.75
CA LEU A 329 -12.78 1.55 12.10
C LEU A 329 -12.22 2.54 13.12
N VAL A 330 -11.45 3.55 12.68
CA VAL A 330 -10.98 4.66 13.52
C VAL A 330 -12.16 5.39 14.18
N THR A 331 -13.32 5.44 13.51
CA THR A 331 -14.55 6.01 14.07
C THR A 331 -14.98 5.28 15.34
N ALA A 332 -15.06 3.95 15.30
CA ALA A 332 -15.44 3.12 16.45
C ALA A 332 -14.39 3.20 17.56
N GLU A 333 -13.11 3.09 17.19
CA GLU A 333 -11.98 3.23 18.12
C GLU A 333 -12.02 4.57 18.86
N THR A 334 -12.21 5.67 18.13
CA THR A 334 -12.28 7.01 18.72
C THR A 334 -13.46 7.14 19.68
N GLN A 335 -14.60 6.54 19.36
CA GLN A 335 -15.77 6.57 20.23
C GLN A 335 -15.58 5.73 21.49
N ILE A 336 -14.90 4.57 21.42
CA ILE A 336 -14.54 3.76 22.57
C ILE A 336 -13.58 4.53 23.48
N LEU A 337 -12.53 5.11 22.93
CA LEU A 337 -11.55 5.90 23.68
C LEU A 337 -12.15 7.16 24.30
N ALA A 338 -13.11 7.76 23.65
CA ALA A 338 -13.84 8.89 24.20
C ALA A 338 -14.67 8.52 25.47
N ASN A 339 -15.05 7.26 25.59
CA ASN A 339 -15.78 6.73 26.74
C ASN A 339 -14.87 5.89 27.69
N ILE A 340 -13.59 6.18 27.72
CA ILE A 340 -12.58 5.41 28.48
C ILE A 340 -12.89 5.33 29.97
N GLY A 341 -13.50 6.37 30.54
CA GLY A 341 -13.89 6.40 31.96
C GLY A 341 -14.88 5.32 32.35
N THR A 342 -15.71 4.86 31.42
CA THR A 342 -16.71 3.79 31.65
C THR A 342 -16.23 2.44 31.09
N LEU A 343 -15.48 2.42 30.02
CA LEU A 343 -15.06 1.21 29.31
C LEU A 343 -13.66 0.72 29.72
N GLY A 344 -12.87 1.55 30.41
CA GLY A 344 -11.52 1.24 30.87
C GLY A 344 -10.45 1.22 29.80
N GLY A 345 -10.82 1.37 28.53
CA GLY A 345 -9.91 1.40 27.37
C GLY A 345 -10.47 0.69 26.15
N SER A 346 -9.72 0.71 25.06
CA SER A 346 -10.08 0.04 23.80
C SER A 346 -9.31 -1.25 23.60
N PRO A 347 -9.97 -2.37 23.25
CA PRO A 347 -9.32 -3.63 22.92
C PRO A 347 -8.78 -3.66 21.47
N THR A 348 -9.28 -2.83 20.55
CA THR A 348 -9.01 -2.91 19.12
C THR A 348 -7.57 -2.56 18.77
N PHE A 349 -6.97 -1.59 19.46
CA PHE A 349 -5.61 -1.13 19.18
C PHE A 349 -4.56 -2.25 19.31
N ALA A 350 -4.62 -3.04 20.37
CA ALA A 350 -3.67 -4.13 20.62
C ALA A 350 -3.76 -5.21 19.52
N VAL A 351 -4.98 -5.52 19.08
CA VAL A 351 -5.24 -6.49 17.99
C VAL A 351 -4.73 -5.99 16.65
N VAL A 352 -4.95 -4.71 16.34
CA VAL A 352 -4.42 -4.06 15.13
C VAL A 352 -2.90 -4.05 15.14
N ALA A 353 -2.28 -3.71 16.28
CA ALA A 353 -0.82 -3.73 16.40
C ALA A 353 -0.23 -5.14 16.19
N ALA A 354 -0.88 -6.19 16.72
CA ALA A 354 -0.47 -7.57 16.48
C ALA A 354 -0.57 -7.96 15.01
N ALA A 355 -1.66 -7.60 14.33
CA ALA A 355 -1.82 -7.83 12.89
C ALA A 355 -0.77 -7.10 12.05
N ASN A 356 -0.44 -5.86 12.39
CA ASN A 356 0.58 -5.06 11.71
C ASN A 356 1.99 -5.65 11.92
N CYS A 357 2.34 -6.04 13.14
CA CYS A 357 3.61 -6.70 13.45
C CYS A 357 3.75 -8.04 12.73
N ALA A 358 2.65 -8.79 12.59
CA ALA A 358 2.62 -10.03 11.85
C ALA A 358 2.91 -9.83 10.35
N GLN A 359 2.39 -8.76 9.72
CA GLN A 359 2.72 -8.39 8.33
C GLN A 359 4.22 -8.08 8.18
N GLY A 360 4.79 -7.37 9.14
CA GLY A 360 6.23 -7.08 9.17
C GLY A 360 7.08 -8.33 9.32
N ALA A 361 6.71 -9.22 10.23
CA ALA A 361 7.42 -10.47 10.48
C ALA A 361 7.38 -11.42 9.27
N ALA A 362 6.26 -11.48 8.56
CA ALA A 362 6.13 -12.23 7.31
C ALA A 362 7.06 -11.68 6.23
N ALA A 363 7.15 -10.35 6.07
CA ALA A 363 8.09 -9.73 5.14
C ALA A 363 9.55 -10.03 5.54
N LEU A 364 9.91 -9.96 6.84
CA LEU A 364 11.25 -10.34 7.30
C LEU A 364 11.57 -11.81 7.08
N ALA A 365 10.59 -12.72 7.16
CA ALA A 365 10.77 -14.12 6.80
C ALA A 365 11.10 -14.28 5.30
N VAL A 366 10.45 -13.47 4.42
CA VAL A 366 10.81 -13.40 3.00
C VAL A 366 12.24 -12.90 2.81
N MET A 367 12.66 -11.85 3.54
CA MET A 367 14.05 -11.37 3.50
C MET A 367 15.05 -12.49 3.78
N CYS A 368 14.79 -13.36 4.78
CA CYS A 368 15.66 -14.48 5.13
C CYS A 368 15.69 -15.56 4.05
N ARG A 369 14.61 -15.73 3.28
CA ARG A 369 14.50 -16.72 2.19
C ARG A 369 15.09 -16.23 0.86
N SER A 370 15.00 -14.93 0.58
CA SER A 370 15.42 -14.30 -0.67
C SER A 370 16.94 -14.04 -0.71
N LYS A 371 17.75 -15.11 -0.47
CA LYS A 371 19.21 -14.96 -0.43
C LYS A 371 19.80 -14.57 -1.79
N ASN A 372 19.19 -15.04 -2.87
CA ASN A 372 19.65 -14.87 -4.24
C ASN A 372 18.94 -13.70 -4.97
N ASP A 373 18.05 -12.96 -4.29
CA ASP A 373 17.36 -11.79 -4.83
C ASP A 373 17.64 -10.57 -3.95
N PRO A 374 18.70 -9.80 -4.22
CA PRO A 374 19.06 -8.61 -3.45
C PRO A 374 17.96 -7.54 -3.43
N LYS A 375 17.20 -7.40 -4.53
CA LYS A 375 16.12 -6.42 -4.65
C LYS A 375 14.95 -6.77 -3.73
N MET A 376 14.48 -8.02 -3.79
CA MET A 376 13.42 -8.52 -2.90
C MET A 376 13.87 -8.48 -1.44
N ARG A 377 15.11 -8.87 -1.15
CA ARG A 377 15.68 -8.87 0.21
C ARG A 377 15.69 -7.47 0.81
N SER A 378 16.14 -6.44 0.05
CA SER A 378 16.17 -5.04 0.49
C SER A 378 14.75 -4.51 0.73
N MET A 379 13.83 -4.77 -0.20
CA MET A 379 12.43 -4.35 -0.08
C MET A 379 11.74 -5.01 1.12
N ALA A 380 11.92 -6.31 1.32
CA ALA A 380 11.34 -7.07 2.42
C ALA A 380 11.89 -6.63 3.78
N SER A 381 13.18 -6.29 3.87
CA SER A 381 13.79 -5.74 5.07
C SER A 381 13.18 -4.39 5.46
N ALA A 382 13.22 -3.42 4.54
CA ALA A 382 12.74 -2.07 4.79
C ALA A 382 11.24 -2.05 5.12
N SER A 383 10.42 -2.78 4.34
CA SER A 383 8.98 -2.85 4.55
C SER A 383 8.59 -3.61 5.81
N GLY A 384 9.36 -4.65 6.17
CA GLY A 384 9.15 -5.41 7.40
C GLY A 384 9.35 -4.55 8.65
N ILE A 385 10.44 -3.77 8.70
CA ILE A 385 10.70 -2.82 9.80
C ILE A 385 9.62 -1.74 9.84
N SER A 386 9.26 -1.15 8.68
CA SER A 386 8.20 -0.15 8.59
C SER A 386 6.86 -0.65 9.15
N SER A 387 6.51 -1.89 8.85
CA SER A 387 5.27 -2.52 9.34
C SER A 387 5.28 -2.73 10.86
N MET A 388 6.41 -3.11 11.44
CA MET A 388 6.56 -3.22 12.90
C MET A 388 6.43 -1.88 13.62
N LEU A 389 6.67 -0.77 12.91
CA LEU A 389 6.43 0.59 13.42
C LEU A 389 5.00 1.09 13.14
N GLY A 390 4.15 0.28 12.49
CA GLY A 390 2.74 0.56 12.24
C GLY A 390 2.40 1.03 10.83
N ILE A 391 3.35 1.01 9.89
CA ILE A 391 3.14 1.39 8.47
C ILE A 391 3.21 0.14 7.61
N THR A 392 2.07 -0.48 7.36
CA THR A 392 1.96 -1.83 6.79
C THR A 392 1.89 -1.90 5.28
N GLU A 393 1.51 -0.83 4.59
CA GLU A 393 1.26 -0.82 3.15
C GLU A 393 2.47 -1.32 2.32
N PRO A 394 3.72 -0.93 2.63
CA PRO A 394 4.87 -1.43 1.88
C PRO A 394 5.06 -2.95 2.05
N ALA A 395 4.80 -3.49 3.25
CA ALA A 395 4.91 -4.93 3.51
C ALA A 395 3.78 -5.71 2.83
N ILE A 396 2.54 -5.24 2.95
CA ILE A 396 1.36 -5.89 2.37
C ILE A 396 1.46 -5.91 0.84
N PHE A 397 1.59 -4.73 0.20
CA PHE A 397 1.52 -4.61 -1.26
C PHE A 397 2.85 -4.92 -1.96
N GLY A 398 3.99 -4.57 -1.34
CA GLY A 398 5.30 -4.78 -1.95
C GLY A 398 5.82 -6.21 -1.85
N VAL A 399 5.46 -6.94 -0.79
CA VAL A 399 6.02 -8.26 -0.48
C VAL A 399 4.95 -9.33 -0.31
N ASN A 400 4.07 -9.15 0.69
CA ASN A 400 3.23 -10.25 1.19
C ASN A 400 2.16 -10.68 0.18
N LEU A 401 1.45 -9.74 -0.45
CA LEU A 401 0.45 -10.03 -1.48
C LEU A 401 1.09 -10.50 -2.79
N LYS A 402 2.23 -9.94 -3.16
CA LYS A 402 2.96 -10.32 -4.37
C LYS A 402 3.35 -11.80 -4.34
N LEU A 403 3.85 -12.28 -3.21
CA LEU A 403 4.27 -13.67 -3.01
C LEU A 403 3.16 -14.58 -2.47
N ARG A 404 2.00 -14.04 -2.09
CA ARG A 404 0.82 -14.70 -1.52
C ARG A 404 1.07 -15.49 -0.23
N TYR A 405 2.00 -16.43 -0.19
CA TYR A 405 2.25 -17.26 1.02
C TYR A 405 2.65 -16.46 2.27
N PRO A 406 3.41 -15.34 2.20
CA PRO A 406 3.69 -14.56 3.39
C PRO A 406 2.44 -13.86 3.92
N PHE A 407 1.52 -13.48 3.03
CA PHE A 407 0.25 -12.88 3.44
C PHE A 407 -0.55 -13.86 4.32
N TYR A 408 -0.67 -15.12 3.91
CA TYR A 408 -1.33 -16.15 4.74
C TYR A 408 -0.60 -16.37 6.06
N GLY A 409 0.75 -16.40 6.04
CA GLY A 409 1.55 -16.49 7.27
C GLY A 409 1.28 -15.33 8.23
N ALA A 410 1.14 -14.11 7.70
CA ALA A 410 0.81 -12.92 8.46
C ALA A 410 -0.61 -12.97 9.05
N LEU A 411 -1.61 -13.46 8.29
CA LEU A 411 -2.97 -13.64 8.79
C LEU A 411 -3.01 -14.60 9.99
N ILE A 412 -2.29 -15.73 9.89
CA ILE A 412 -2.18 -16.72 10.98
C ILE A 412 -1.55 -16.08 12.21
N GLY A 413 -0.39 -15.44 12.05
CA GLY A 413 0.33 -14.86 13.18
C GLY A 413 -0.42 -13.68 13.81
N GLY A 414 -1.01 -12.81 12.99
CA GLY A 414 -1.83 -11.70 13.45
C GLY A 414 -3.06 -12.17 14.23
N GLY A 415 -3.75 -13.21 13.75
CA GLY A 415 -4.88 -13.81 14.44
C GLY A 415 -4.51 -14.42 15.80
N ILE A 416 -3.39 -15.16 15.87
CA ILE A 416 -2.92 -15.78 17.13
C ILE A 416 -2.52 -14.71 18.15
N GLY A 417 -1.72 -13.70 17.74
CA GLY A 417 -1.33 -12.60 18.60
C GLY A 417 -2.55 -11.80 19.11
N ALA A 418 -3.50 -11.53 18.21
CA ALA A 418 -4.75 -10.85 18.54
C ALA A 418 -5.60 -11.65 19.55
N ALA A 419 -5.71 -12.96 19.37
CA ALA A 419 -6.42 -13.84 20.32
C ALA A 419 -5.79 -13.76 21.70
N TYR A 420 -4.46 -13.80 21.80
CA TYR A 420 -3.76 -13.65 23.07
C TYR A 420 -4.03 -12.28 23.72
N ALA A 421 -3.94 -11.19 22.95
CA ALA A 421 -4.21 -9.84 23.46
C ALA A 421 -5.63 -9.74 24.05
N THR A 422 -6.59 -10.39 23.39
CA THR A 422 -7.99 -10.39 23.83
C THR A 422 -8.18 -11.23 25.10
N ILE A 423 -7.57 -12.42 25.19
CA ILE A 423 -7.61 -13.26 26.42
C ILE A 423 -7.06 -12.49 27.62
N MET A 424 -5.98 -11.75 27.41
CA MET A 424 -5.33 -10.97 28.46
C MET A 424 -5.96 -9.60 28.70
N HIS A 425 -7.09 -9.30 28.05
CA HIS A 425 -7.81 -8.02 28.16
C HIS A 425 -6.88 -6.82 28.00
N VAL A 426 -6.00 -6.86 26.98
CA VAL A 426 -5.06 -5.76 26.69
C VAL A 426 -5.84 -4.58 26.14
N LEU A 427 -5.83 -3.48 26.87
CA LEU A 427 -6.58 -2.27 26.54
C LEU A 427 -5.65 -1.09 26.25
N SER A 428 -5.96 -0.31 25.24
CA SER A 428 -5.33 0.98 24.98
C SER A 428 -6.09 2.12 25.62
N VAL A 429 -5.37 3.16 26.00
CA VAL A 429 -5.93 4.40 26.57
C VAL A 429 -5.81 5.59 25.62
N SER A 430 -5.17 5.40 24.48
CA SER A 430 -5.00 6.44 23.46
C SER A 430 -4.79 5.83 22.07
N GLN A 431 -4.91 6.67 21.05
CA GLN A 431 -4.52 6.34 19.68
C GLN A 431 -3.05 6.67 19.45
N GLY A 432 -2.40 5.90 18.57
CA GLY A 432 -1.00 6.10 18.20
C GLY A 432 -0.57 5.17 17.07
N PRO A 433 0.74 5.04 16.84
CA PRO A 433 1.26 4.11 15.84
C PRO A 433 1.00 2.66 16.27
N CYS A 434 0.22 1.94 15.46
CA CYS A 434 -0.21 0.57 15.73
C CYS A 434 0.89 -0.45 15.38
N GLY A 435 1.96 -0.49 16.17
CA GLY A 435 3.09 -1.40 16.07
C GLY A 435 3.74 -1.60 17.45
N VAL A 436 5.00 -2.07 17.49
CA VAL A 436 5.72 -2.32 18.74
C VAL A 436 5.81 -1.06 19.61
N ILE A 437 6.05 0.09 19.01
CA ILE A 437 6.13 1.39 19.73
C ILE A 437 4.80 1.83 20.30
N GLY A 438 3.69 1.22 19.88
CA GLY A 438 2.36 1.47 20.41
C GLY A 438 2.17 1.07 21.88
N VAL A 439 3.16 0.41 22.51
CA VAL A 439 3.14 0.08 23.94
C VAL A 439 2.87 1.29 24.84
N ILE A 440 3.29 2.49 24.42
CA ILE A 440 3.03 3.74 25.14
C ILE A 440 1.55 4.15 25.17
N CYS A 441 0.75 3.64 24.23
CA CYS A 441 -0.70 3.87 24.15
C CYS A 441 -1.50 2.84 24.97
N ILE A 442 -0.84 1.83 25.54
CA ILE A 442 -1.46 0.75 26.29
C ILE A 442 -1.58 1.14 27.77
N ARG A 443 -2.65 0.69 28.39
CA ARG A 443 -2.84 0.82 29.84
C ARG A 443 -1.65 0.19 30.59
N PRO A 444 -1.06 0.87 31.58
CA PRO A 444 0.20 0.45 32.20
C PRO A 444 0.22 -0.98 32.73
N ASP A 445 -0.88 -1.45 33.32
CA ASP A 445 -1.05 -2.82 33.84
C ASP A 445 -1.07 -3.91 32.75
N CYS A 446 -1.31 -3.51 31.47
CA CYS A 446 -1.39 -4.41 30.31
C CYS A 446 -0.16 -4.33 29.40
N MET A 447 0.81 -3.45 29.64
CA MET A 447 1.97 -3.23 28.74
C MET A 447 2.78 -4.50 28.51
N VAL A 448 3.01 -5.30 29.55
CA VAL A 448 3.76 -6.57 29.44
C VAL A 448 3.01 -7.55 28.56
N GLN A 449 1.70 -7.71 28.76
CA GLN A 449 0.85 -8.60 27.97
C GLN A 449 0.76 -8.15 26.52
N PHE A 450 0.76 -6.82 26.27
CA PHE A 450 0.85 -6.27 24.93
C PHE A 450 2.15 -6.70 24.24
N MET A 451 3.30 -6.53 24.89
CA MET A 451 4.59 -6.94 24.32
C MET A 451 4.66 -8.45 24.07
N VAL A 452 4.11 -9.26 24.96
CA VAL A 452 3.99 -10.72 24.75
C VAL A 452 3.12 -11.02 23.53
N SER A 453 2.00 -10.32 23.36
CA SER A 453 1.14 -10.43 22.16
C SER A 453 1.90 -10.12 20.88
N MET A 454 2.72 -9.04 20.86
CA MET A 454 3.57 -8.70 19.71
C MET A 454 4.58 -9.81 19.40
N VAL A 455 5.25 -10.33 20.42
CA VAL A 455 6.20 -11.44 20.27
C VAL A 455 5.52 -12.70 19.71
N ILE A 456 4.35 -13.06 20.21
CA ILE A 456 3.54 -14.18 19.72
C ILE A 456 3.16 -13.96 18.25
N ALA A 457 2.66 -12.78 17.88
CA ALA A 457 2.30 -12.45 16.51
C ALA A 457 3.50 -12.54 15.56
N ILE A 458 4.64 -11.99 15.97
CA ILE A 458 5.89 -11.98 15.19
C ILE A 458 6.40 -13.41 14.97
N LEU A 459 6.55 -14.19 16.04
CA LEU A 459 7.11 -15.54 15.95
C LEU A 459 6.20 -16.48 15.16
N SER A 460 4.89 -16.43 15.38
CA SER A 460 3.93 -17.27 14.66
C SER A 460 3.82 -16.87 13.18
N ALA A 461 3.79 -15.57 12.84
CA ALA A 461 3.79 -15.11 11.45
C ALA A 461 5.07 -15.48 10.72
N PHE A 462 6.23 -15.26 11.36
CA PHE A 462 7.53 -15.62 10.80
C PHE A 462 7.63 -17.14 10.57
N GLY A 463 7.29 -17.95 11.58
CA GLY A 463 7.30 -19.40 11.50
C GLY A 463 6.34 -19.95 10.43
N ALA A 464 5.10 -19.47 10.40
CA ALA A 464 4.11 -19.83 9.40
C ALA A 464 4.58 -19.47 7.98
N THR A 465 5.15 -18.28 7.79
CA THR A 465 5.69 -17.85 6.50
C THR A 465 6.87 -18.72 6.05
N MET A 466 7.78 -19.06 6.96
CA MET A 466 8.90 -19.95 6.67
C MET A 466 8.43 -21.35 6.27
N PHE A 467 7.41 -21.87 6.96
CA PHE A 467 6.81 -23.18 6.66
C PHE A 467 6.09 -23.17 5.30
N LEU A 468 5.16 -22.23 5.09
CA LEU A 468 4.40 -22.10 3.85
C LEU A 468 5.33 -21.89 2.65
N GLY A 469 6.39 -21.10 2.81
CA GLY A 469 7.39 -20.91 1.77
C GLY A 469 8.17 -22.18 1.41
N LYS A 470 8.40 -23.10 2.35
CA LYS A 470 8.97 -24.42 2.04
C LYS A 470 8.01 -25.28 1.22
N VAL A 471 6.73 -25.30 1.60
CA VAL A 471 5.68 -26.05 0.90
C VAL A 471 5.50 -25.56 -0.54
N VAL A 472 5.47 -24.24 -0.75
CA VAL A 472 5.38 -23.65 -2.09
C VAL A 472 6.62 -24.01 -2.93
N GLY A 473 7.82 -23.82 -2.39
CA GLY A 473 9.06 -24.16 -3.09
C GLY A 473 9.26 -25.67 -3.35
N GLN A 474 8.63 -26.54 -2.57
CA GLN A 474 8.59 -27.99 -2.87
C GLN A 474 7.62 -28.29 -4.02
N LYS A 475 6.44 -27.66 -4.04
CA LYS A 475 5.49 -27.79 -5.15
C LYS A 475 6.06 -27.27 -6.47
N GLU A 476 6.81 -26.19 -6.45
CA GLU A 476 7.50 -25.68 -7.65
C GLU A 476 8.59 -26.65 -8.13
N LYS A 477 9.29 -27.34 -7.22
CA LYS A 477 10.24 -28.41 -7.56
C LYS A 477 9.53 -29.68 -8.07
N GLU A 478 8.37 -30.04 -7.50
CA GLU A 478 7.62 -31.24 -7.94
C GLU A 478 6.85 -31.00 -9.25
N THR A 479 6.38 -29.77 -9.52
CA THR A 479 5.79 -29.39 -10.82
C THR A 479 6.86 -29.12 -11.87
N GLY A 480 8.03 -28.60 -11.50
CA GLY A 480 9.20 -28.47 -12.38
C GLY A 480 9.87 -29.82 -12.72
N SER A 481 9.61 -30.86 -11.91
CA SER A 481 10.15 -32.23 -12.16
C SER A 481 9.30 -33.06 -13.13
N LYS A 482 8.24 -32.52 -13.70
CA LYS A 482 7.43 -33.19 -14.74
C LYS A 482 7.55 -32.50 -16.12
N ALA A 483 8.67 -31.86 -16.41
CA ALA A 483 8.95 -31.34 -17.73
C ALA A 483 10.23 -31.95 -18.28
N ALA A 484 10.03 -32.83 -19.23
CA ALA A 484 10.92 -33.36 -20.26
C ALA A 484 12.10 -34.28 -19.87
N PRO A 485 12.35 -35.32 -20.68
CA PRO A 485 13.47 -36.23 -20.50
C PRO A 485 14.78 -35.47 -20.67
N GLU A 486 15.76 -35.79 -19.84
CA GLU A 486 17.15 -35.38 -19.99
C GLU A 486 17.62 -35.63 -21.42
N ALA A 487 17.76 -34.56 -22.21
CA ALA A 487 18.50 -34.65 -23.44
C ALA A 487 19.99 -34.76 -23.09
N GLU A 488 20.64 -35.75 -23.65
CA GLU A 488 22.05 -36.05 -23.51
C GLU A 488 22.92 -34.79 -23.58
N HIS A 489 23.66 -34.52 -22.53
CA HIS A 489 24.65 -33.45 -22.47
C HIS A 489 25.79 -33.74 -23.46
N LYS A 490 25.76 -33.08 -24.61
CA LYS A 490 27.01 -32.94 -25.39
C LYS A 490 27.93 -32.00 -24.60
N PRO A 491 29.22 -32.31 -24.45
CA PRO A 491 30.17 -31.46 -23.76
C PRO A 491 30.28 -30.10 -24.43
N ALA A 492 30.27 -29.03 -23.65
CA ALA A 492 30.47 -27.66 -24.10
C ALA A 492 31.91 -27.54 -24.70
N VAL A 493 32.03 -26.90 -25.84
CA VAL A 493 33.34 -26.60 -26.43
C VAL A 493 33.81 -25.29 -25.79
N HIS A 494 34.84 -25.35 -24.94
CA HIS A 494 35.46 -24.17 -24.35
C HIS A 494 36.66 -23.72 -25.20
N ILE A 495 36.80 -22.42 -25.39
CA ILE A 495 37.94 -21.77 -26.06
C ILE A 495 38.62 -20.77 -25.11
N GLU A 496 39.91 -20.51 -25.32
CA GLU A 496 40.59 -19.38 -24.69
C GLU A 496 40.15 -18.09 -25.39
N THR A 497 39.67 -17.09 -24.63
CA THR A 497 39.17 -15.82 -25.16
C THR A 497 40.21 -14.73 -25.03
N GLU A 498 40.35 -13.89 -26.04
CA GLU A 498 41.21 -12.70 -26.01
C GLU A 498 40.52 -11.52 -25.33
N PRO A 499 41.23 -10.72 -24.51
CA PRO A 499 40.65 -9.52 -23.89
C PRO A 499 40.07 -8.55 -24.91
N GLY A 500 38.92 -7.94 -24.59
CA GLY A 500 38.22 -6.99 -25.46
C GLY A 500 37.53 -7.62 -26.68
N CYS A 501 37.47 -8.96 -26.76
CA CYS A 501 36.87 -9.65 -27.89
C CYS A 501 35.52 -10.27 -27.51
N VAL A 502 34.56 -10.22 -28.43
CA VAL A 502 33.25 -10.87 -28.31
C VAL A 502 33.11 -11.92 -29.40
N TYR A 503 32.76 -13.11 -29.00
CA TYR A 503 32.60 -14.26 -29.88
C TYR A 503 31.13 -14.54 -30.20
N ALA A 504 30.83 -15.19 -31.33
CA ALA A 504 29.46 -15.45 -31.75
C ALA A 504 28.71 -16.34 -30.76
N PRO A 505 27.65 -15.83 -30.09
CA PRO A 505 26.88 -16.64 -29.15
C PRO A 505 25.91 -17.59 -29.83
N VAL A 506 25.67 -17.41 -31.13
CA VAL A 506 24.71 -18.18 -31.93
C VAL A 506 25.34 -18.52 -33.27
N GLN A 507 25.13 -19.73 -33.74
CA GLN A 507 25.50 -20.16 -35.11
C GLN A 507 24.49 -19.60 -36.09
N GLY A 508 24.97 -18.98 -37.21
CA GLY A 508 24.10 -18.45 -38.24
C GLY A 508 24.78 -17.45 -39.15
N ARG A 509 24.03 -16.48 -39.68
CA ARG A 509 24.56 -15.43 -40.55
C ARG A 509 24.61 -14.09 -39.83
N ALA A 510 25.80 -13.58 -39.61
CA ALA A 510 26.03 -12.27 -38.99
C ALA A 510 25.83 -11.15 -40.01
N ILE A 511 25.07 -10.14 -39.63
CA ILE A 511 24.78 -8.90 -40.36
C ILE A 511 25.15 -7.69 -39.51
N PRO A 512 25.49 -6.52 -40.06
CA PRO A 512 25.63 -5.30 -39.28
C PRO A 512 24.36 -4.99 -38.49
N HIS A 513 24.50 -4.41 -37.28
CA HIS A 513 23.33 -4.05 -36.46
C HIS A 513 22.35 -3.11 -37.20
N THR A 514 22.85 -2.28 -38.15
CA THR A 514 22.06 -1.39 -39.00
C THR A 514 21.08 -2.10 -39.94
N GLU A 515 21.26 -3.39 -40.15
CA GLU A 515 20.39 -4.24 -40.99
C GLU A 515 19.37 -5.05 -40.17
N ILE A 516 19.40 -4.96 -38.85
CA ILE A 516 18.39 -5.59 -37.97
C ILE A 516 17.04 -4.91 -38.21
N LYS A 517 15.96 -5.68 -38.36
CA LYS A 517 14.60 -5.18 -38.62
C LYS A 517 13.94 -4.61 -37.37
N ASP A 518 14.70 -3.87 -36.57
CA ASP A 518 14.28 -3.14 -35.41
C ASP A 518 14.90 -1.76 -35.42
N ALA A 519 14.08 -0.72 -35.37
CA ALA A 519 14.53 0.67 -35.48
C ALA A 519 15.48 1.07 -34.34
N THR A 520 15.30 0.49 -33.13
CA THR A 520 16.09 0.78 -31.93
C THR A 520 17.49 0.16 -32.04
N PHE A 521 17.57 -1.08 -32.53
CA PHE A 521 18.85 -1.77 -32.74
C PHE A 521 19.58 -1.20 -33.96
N ALA A 522 18.86 -0.96 -35.05
CA ALA A 522 19.46 -0.40 -36.29
C ALA A 522 20.02 1.02 -36.07
N ALA A 523 19.39 1.83 -35.22
CA ALA A 523 19.88 3.17 -34.88
C ALA A 523 21.02 3.19 -33.85
N GLY A 524 21.46 2.04 -33.35
CA GLY A 524 22.52 1.94 -32.32
C GLY A 524 22.17 2.51 -30.95
N VAL A 525 20.89 2.77 -30.66
CA VAL A 525 20.44 3.39 -29.39
C VAL A 525 20.79 2.54 -28.18
N VAL A 526 20.73 1.20 -28.32
CA VAL A 526 21.03 0.24 -27.25
C VAL A 526 22.52 -0.11 -27.20
N GLY A 527 23.24 0.12 -28.29
CA GLY A 527 24.64 -0.20 -28.48
C GLY A 527 24.94 -0.54 -29.93
N GLU A 528 26.23 -0.62 -30.25
CA GLU A 528 26.71 -1.02 -31.60
C GLU A 528 27.11 -2.49 -31.58
N GLY A 529 27.00 -3.18 -32.70
CA GLY A 529 27.39 -4.59 -32.81
C GLY A 529 26.90 -5.28 -34.07
N VAL A 530 26.42 -6.50 -33.93
CA VAL A 530 25.92 -7.33 -35.05
C VAL A 530 24.57 -7.94 -34.75
N GLY A 531 23.78 -8.22 -35.79
CA GLY A 531 22.64 -9.13 -35.72
C GLY A 531 23.07 -10.49 -36.26
N ILE A 532 22.63 -11.59 -35.67
CA ILE A 532 22.86 -12.94 -36.18
C ILE A 532 21.51 -13.55 -36.55
N ILE A 533 21.31 -13.90 -37.82
CA ILE A 533 20.16 -14.70 -38.25
C ILE A 533 20.47 -16.15 -37.89
N PRO A 534 19.80 -16.73 -36.86
CA PRO A 534 20.22 -18.01 -36.32
C PRO A 534 19.91 -19.18 -37.25
N ALA A 535 20.85 -20.11 -37.35
CA ALA A 535 20.65 -21.41 -37.95
C ALA A 535 20.23 -22.49 -36.91
N LYS A 536 20.49 -22.21 -35.62
CA LYS A 536 20.16 -23.09 -34.52
C LYS A 536 19.63 -22.28 -33.33
N GLY A 537 18.61 -22.79 -32.63
CA GLY A 537 17.97 -22.15 -31.49
C GLY A 537 18.72 -22.34 -30.17
N GLU A 538 20.00 -21.97 -30.12
CA GLU A 538 20.87 -22.14 -28.95
C GLU A 538 21.79 -20.94 -28.79
N VAL A 539 21.88 -20.40 -27.58
CA VAL A 539 22.77 -19.29 -27.21
C VAL A 539 23.84 -19.81 -26.26
N VAL A 540 25.12 -19.54 -26.56
CA VAL A 540 26.27 -19.84 -25.71
C VAL A 540 26.94 -18.56 -25.22
N ALA A 541 27.74 -18.69 -24.14
CA ALA A 541 28.50 -17.57 -23.60
C ALA A 541 29.61 -17.16 -24.60
N PRO A 542 29.68 -15.85 -24.97
CA PRO A 542 30.64 -15.36 -25.97
C PRO A 542 32.04 -15.05 -25.41
N PHE A 543 32.23 -15.16 -24.11
CA PHE A 543 33.48 -14.94 -23.38
C PHE A 543 33.39 -15.52 -21.95
N ASP A 544 34.52 -15.54 -21.25
CA ASP A 544 34.56 -15.85 -19.81
C ASP A 544 34.10 -14.61 -19.01
N GLY A 545 33.18 -14.82 -18.04
CA GLY A 545 32.62 -13.71 -17.27
C GLY A 545 31.41 -14.09 -16.41
N GLN A 546 30.46 -13.16 -16.29
CA GLN A 546 29.27 -13.34 -15.46
C GLN A 546 28.02 -12.82 -16.19
N ILE A 547 26.90 -13.51 -15.98
CA ILE A 547 25.59 -13.02 -16.40
C ILE A 547 25.18 -11.89 -15.47
N SER A 548 25.21 -10.65 -15.97
CA SER A 548 24.79 -9.46 -15.20
C SER A 548 23.28 -9.37 -15.06
N MET A 549 22.56 -9.80 -16.08
CA MET A 549 21.09 -9.79 -16.11
C MET A 549 20.55 -10.87 -17.05
N PHE A 550 19.59 -11.64 -16.57
CA PHE A 550 18.73 -12.48 -17.41
C PHE A 550 17.32 -11.89 -17.33
N PHE A 551 16.75 -11.50 -18.44
CA PHE A 551 15.43 -10.88 -18.46
C PHE A 551 14.35 -11.90 -18.06
N ASP A 552 13.34 -11.46 -17.29
CA ASP A 552 12.25 -12.35 -16.84
C ASP A 552 11.51 -13.03 -17.99
N THR A 553 11.40 -12.32 -19.12
CA THR A 553 10.85 -12.82 -20.40
C THR A 553 11.82 -13.69 -21.20
N LYS A 554 12.98 -14.02 -20.64
CA LYS A 554 13.96 -15.02 -21.12
C LYS A 554 14.54 -14.78 -22.54
N HIS A 555 14.14 -13.75 -23.24
CA HIS A 555 14.55 -13.44 -24.61
C HIS A 555 15.86 -12.64 -24.68
N ALA A 556 16.31 -12.05 -23.56
CA ALA A 556 17.50 -11.20 -23.53
C ALA A 556 18.40 -11.50 -22.33
N ILE A 557 19.72 -11.41 -22.53
CA ILE A 557 20.76 -11.72 -21.58
C ILE A 557 21.81 -10.61 -21.60
N GLY A 558 22.08 -9.99 -20.46
CA GLY A 558 23.24 -9.12 -20.25
C GLY A 558 24.39 -9.91 -19.68
N LEU A 559 25.60 -9.74 -20.24
CA LEU A 559 26.83 -10.36 -19.76
C LEU A 559 27.92 -9.33 -19.54
N VAL A 560 28.80 -9.59 -18.59
CA VAL A 560 30.03 -8.82 -18.35
C VAL A 560 31.19 -9.79 -18.36
N SER A 561 32.18 -9.54 -19.24
CA SER A 561 33.39 -10.36 -19.28
C SER A 561 34.31 -10.07 -18.09
N ASP A 562 35.26 -10.98 -17.81
CA ASP A 562 36.23 -10.82 -16.73
C ASP A 562 37.14 -9.60 -16.92
N ASP A 563 37.30 -9.09 -18.15
CA ASP A 563 38.02 -7.87 -18.51
C ASP A 563 37.12 -6.62 -18.65
N GLY A 564 35.83 -6.71 -18.29
CA GLY A 564 34.91 -5.58 -18.18
C GLY A 564 34.23 -5.16 -19.49
N VAL A 565 34.10 -6.05 -20.47
CA VAL A 565 33.24 -5.82 -21.65
C VAL A 565 31.80 -6.17 -21.31
N GLU A 566 30.88 -5.22 -21.43
CA GLU A 566 29.45 -5.44 -21.27
C GLU A 566 28.80 -5.68 -22.61
N ILE A 567 27.93 -6.69 -22.71
CA ILE A 567 27.13 -6.96 -23.91
C ILE A 567 25.69 -7.26 -23.56
N LEU A 568 24.81 -7.02 -24.53
CA LEU A 568 23.43 -7.48 -24.55
C LEU A 568 23.23 -8.47 -25.70
N ILE A 569 22.79 -9.68 -25.41
CA ILE A 569 22.29 -10.65 -26.39
C ILE A 569 20.77 -10.59 -26.34
N HIS A 570 20.12 -10.27 -27.45
CA HIS A 570 18.67 -10.19 -27.54
C HIS A 570 18.16 -11.10 -28.65
N VAL A 571 17.45 -12.16 -28.29
CA VAL A 571 16.98 -13.18 -29.22
C VAL A 571 15.65 -12.78 -29.86
N GLY A 572 15.68 -12.51 -31.15
CA GLY A 572 14.53 -12.11 -31.96
C GLY A 572 14.15 -10.64 -31.82
N VAL A 573 13.31 -10.17 -32.73
CA VAL A 573 12.76 -8.82 -32.74
C VAL A 573 11.36 -8.85 -32.13
N ASN A 574 11.08 -7.98 -31.14
CA ASN A 574 9.82 -7.91 -30.39
C ASN A 574 9.43 -9.20 -29.64
N THR A 575 10.35 -10.11 -29.44
CA THR A 575 10.12 -11.40 -28.76
C THR A 575 9.86 -11.27 -27.25
N VAL A 576 10.01 -10.10 -26.68
CA VAL A 576 9.52 -9.73 -25.36
C VAL A 576 8.01 -10.02 -25.20
N GLU A 577 7.24 -9.87 -26.26
CA GLU A 577 5.79 -10.11 -26.29
C GLU A 577 5.43 -11.59 -26.14
N LEU A 578 6.38 -12.52 -26.35
CA LEU A 578 6.20 -13.96 -26.11
C LEU A 578 6.21 -14.33 -24.63
N GLN A 579 6.54 -13.38 -23.72
CA GLN A 579 6.52 -13.56 -22.25
C GLN A 579 7.25 -14.85 -21.78
N GLY A 580 8.38 -15.13 -22.42
CA GLY A 580 9.19 -16.31 -22.10
C GLY A 580 8.70 -17.63 -22.71
N LYS A 581 7.60 -17.65 -23.45
CA LYS A 581 7.19 -18.82 -24.22
C LYS A 581 8.21 -19.09 -25.33
N HIS A 582 8.55 -20.37 -25.53
CA HIS A 582 9.52 -20.82 -26.52
C HIS A 582 10.98 -20.51 -26.16
N PHE A 583 11.26 -20.07 -24.91
CA PHE A 583 12.59 -19.84 -24.37
C PHE A 583 12.85 -20.71 -23.13
N THR A 584 13.95 -21.45 -23.12
CA THR A 584 14.36 -22.32 -22.01
C THR A 584 15.72 -21.86 -21.49
N PRO A 585 15.79 -21.08 -20.39
CA PRO A 585 17.05 -20.66 -19.81
C PRO A 585 17.76 -21.85 -19.16
N LEU A 586 19.07 -21.95 -19.37
CA LEU A 586 19.95 -22.99 -18.81
C LEU A 586 20.83 -22.44 -17.68
N LYS A 587 20.89 -21.11 -17.56
CA LYS A 587 21.62 -20.34 -16.55
C LYS A 587 20.73 -19.23 -15.99
N GLN A 588 21.18 -18.54 -14.95
CA GLN A 588 20.45 -17.43 -14.31
C GLN A 588 21.34 -16.21 -14.03
N SER A 589 20.73 -15.08 -13.73
CA SER A 589 21.47 -13.85 -13.33
C SER A 589 22.40 -14.13 -12.16
N GLY A 590 23.65 -13.68 -12.27
CA GLY A 590 24.69 -13.87 -11.27
C GLY A 590 25.56 -15.12 -11.50
N ASP A 591 25.21 -16.02 -12.42
CA ASP A 591 26.04 -17.20 -12.74
C ASP A 591 27.34 -16.78 -13.43
N LYS A 592 28.46 -17.39 -13.03
CA LYS A 592 29.71 -17.33 -13.76
C LYS A 592 29.66 -18.29 -14.95
N VAL A 593 30.17 -17.84 -16.07
CA VAL A 593 30.16 -18.59 -17.33
C VAL A 593 31.53 -18.57 -17.99
N LYS A 594 31.82 -19.63 -18.70
CA LYS A 594 32.98 -19.74 -19.59
C LYS A 594 32.53 -19.67 -21.03
N ALA A 595 33.38 -19.16 -21.93
CA ALA A 595 33.11 -19.14 -23.36
C ALA A 595 32.70 -20.54 -23.84
N GLY A 596 31.53 -20.62 -24.49
CA GLY A 596 30.92 -21.87 -24.92
C GLY A 596 29.90 -22.49 -23.97
N ASP A 597 29.77 -21.99 -22.71
CA ASP A 597 28.69 -22.44 -21.82
C ASP A 597 27.32 -22.14 -22.42
N ARG A 598 26.43 -23.12 -22.43
CA ARG A 598 25.07 -22.93 -22.94
C ARG A 598 24.26 -22.06 -21.97
N LEU A 599 23.67 -20.98 -22.49
CA LEU A 599 22.92 -19.99 -21.70
C LEU A 599 21.42 -20.16 -21.84
N LEU A 600 20.96 -20.36 -23.06
CA LEU A 600 19.55 -20.33 -23.43
C LEU A 600 19.29 -21.21 -24.65
N GLU A 601 18.20 -21.97 -24.63
CA GLU A 601 17.60 -22.60 -25.81
C GLU A 601 16.32 -21.89 -26.19
N PHE A 602 16.02 -21.79 -27.50
CA PHE A 602 14.80 -21.20 -28.01
C PHE A 602 14.28 -21.93 -29.25
N ASP A 603 12.95 -22.05 -29.32
CA ASP A 603 12.27 -22.72 -30.43
C ASP A 603 12.04 -21.72 -31.58
N MET A 604 12.94 -21.76 -32.58
CA MET A 604 12.90 -20.84 -33.72
C MET A 604 11.61 -20.99 -34.54
N ASP A 605 11.10 -22.21 -34.70
CA ASP A 605 9.93 -22.46 -35.54
C ASP A 605 8.66 -21.98 -34.85
N ALA A 606 8.55 -22.19 -33.56
CA ALA A 606 7.44 -21.68 -32.76
C ALA A 606 7.45 -20.14 -32.67
N ILE A 607 8.62 -19.51 -32.54
CA ILE A 607 8.77 -18.04 -32.54
C ILE A 607 8.36 -17.46 -33.90
N LYS A 608 8.82 -18.07 -35.01
CA LYS A 608 8.41 -17.68 -36.37
C LYS A 608 6.92 -17.88 -36.62
N ALA A 609 6.35 -18.99 -36.17
CA ALA A 609 4.93 -19.28 -36.26
C ALA A 609 4.07 -18.29 -35.47
N ALA A 610 4.60 -17.72 -34.38
CA ALA A 610 3.98 -16.65 -33.62
C ALA A 610 4.11 -15.27 -34.28
N GLY A 611 4.79 -15.17 -35.43
CA GLY A 611 4.90 -13.93 -36.24
C GLY A 611 6.12 -13.07 -35.94
N TYR A 612 7.10 -13.57 -35.15
CA TYR A 612 8.28 -12.80 -34.75
C TYR A 612 9.53 -13.19 -35.56
N ASP A 613 10.41 -12.19 -35.83
CA ASP A 613 11.72 -12.41 -36.43
C ASP A 613 12.68 -12.96 -35.36
N VAL A 614 13.49 -13.97 -35.69
CA VAL A 614 14.43 -14.62 -34.77
C VAL A 614 15.83 -14.03 -34.78
N THR A 615 16.08 -12.96 -35.57
CA THR A 615 17.39 -12.31 -35.65
C THR A 615 17.86 -11.90 -34.26
N THR A 616 18.98 -12.47 -33.84
CA THR A 616 19.55 -12.29 -32.50
C THR A 616 20.55 -11.13 -32.52
N ALA A 617 20.26 -10.06 -31.78
CA ALA A 617 21.16 -8.91 -31.66
C ALA A 617 22.25 -9.20 -30.62
N VAL A 618 23.49 -8.88 -30.93
CA VAL A 618 24.66 -8.92 -30.04
C VAL A 618 25.26 -7.52 -30.01
N LEU A 619 24.99 -6.77 -28.96
CA LEU A 619 25.26 -5.33 -28.88
C LEU A 619 26.15 -5.02 -27.69
N VAL A 620 27.09 -4.08 -27.86
CA VAL A 620 27.93 -3.50 -26.81
C VAL A 620 27.37 -2.12 -26.45
N PRO A 621 26.89 -1.88 -25.23
CA PRO A 621 26.38 -0.56 -24.81
C PRO A 621 27.47 0.52 -24.83
N ALA A 622 27.10 1.76 -25.18
CA ALA A 622 28.02 2.90 -25.08
C ALA A 622 28.54 3.08 -23.63
N PRO A 623 29.81 3.56 -23.41
CA PRO A 623 30.60 4.40 -24.32
C PRO A 623 31.73 3.68 -25.08
N LYS A 624 31.80 2.35 -25.09
CA LYS A 624 32.93 1.65 -25.75
C LYS A 624 32.80 1.72 -27.30
N ARG A 625 33.94 1.85 -27.97
CA ARG A 625 33.99 1.76 -29.43
C ARG A 625 34.00 0.30 -29.87
N VAL A 626 33.21 -0.02 -30.85
CA VAL A 626 33.01 -1.38 -31.38
C VAL A 626 33.53 -1.45 -32.82
N GLN A 627 34.34 -2.47 -33.08
CA GLN A 627 34.74 -2.83 -34.47
C GLN A 627 34.19 -4.20 -34.81
N VAL A 628 33.40 -4.28 -35.87
CA VAL A 628 32.90 -5.54 -36.40
C VAL A 628 34.04 -6.24 -37.13
N VAL A 629 34.38 -7.46 -36.69
CA VAL A 629 35.50 -8.25 -37.21
C VAL A 629 35.05 -9.22 -38.29
N LYS A 630 33.86 -9.83 -38.11
CA LYS A 630 33.33 -10.83 -39.04
C LYS A 630 31.83 -10.62 -39.28
N THR A 631 31.43 -10.66 -40.56
CA THR A 631 30.05 -10.73 -41.06
C THR A 631 29.91 -11.90 -42.02
N GLY A 632 28.67 -12.27 -42.38
CA GLY A 632 28.39 -13.48 -43.15
C GLY A 632 28.21 -14.72 -42.26
N ASP A 633 28.50 -15.90 -42.79
CA ASP A 633 28.30 -17.15 -42.03
C ASP A 633 29.29 -17.25 -40.86
N VAL A 634 28.74 -17.48 -39.65
CA VAL A 634 29.49 -17.62 -38.40
C VAL A 634 29.10 -18.89 -37.69
N GLU A 635 30.11 -19.61 -37.18
CA GLU A 635 29.92 -20.69 -36.23
C GLU A 635 29.89 -20.11 -34.80
N GLN A 636 29.35 -20.90 -33.82
CA GLN A 636 29.46 -20.53 -32.41
C GLN A 636 30.94 -20.36 -32.04
N LEU A 637 31.25 -19.30 -31.29
CA LEU A 637 32.60 -18.96 -30.84
C LEU A 637 33.54 -18.41 -31.96
N ASP A 638 33.04 -18.09 -33.12
CA ASP A 638 33.78 -17.23 -34.08
C ASP A 638 33.93 -15.82 -33.52
N LYS A 639 35.10 -15.20 -33.67
CA LYS A 639 35.36 -13.81 -33.25
C LYS A 639 34.56 -12.84 -34.13
N ILE A 640 33.62 -12.10 -33.58
CA ILE A 640 32.71 -11.21 -34.32
C ILE A 640 32.90 -9.74 -34.04
N LEU A 641 33.27 -9.36 -32.79
CA LEU A 641 33.49 -7.96 -32.39
C LEU A 641 34.78 -7.80 -31.60
N THR A 642 35.40 -6.61 -31.71
CA THR A 642 36.42 -6.14 -30.78
C THR A 642 35.97 -4.80 -30.19
N THR A 643 36.33 -4.59 -28.92
CA THR A 643 35.99 -3.35 -28.16
C THR A 643 37.28 -2.68 -27.73
N SER A 644 37.30 -1.31 -27.79
CA SER A 644 38.44 -0.50 -27.36
C SER A 644 38.00 0.67 -26.47
#